data_64af9e1fb6395973b0377d69bc2819ae
#
_entry.id   64af9e1fb6395973b0377d69bc2819ae
#
_cell.length_a   1.000
_cell.length_b   1.000
_cell.length_c   1.000
_cell.angle_alpha   90.00
_cell.angle_beta   90.00
_cell.angle_gamma   90.00
#
_symmetry.space_group_name_H-M   'P 1'
#
loop_
_entity.id
_entity.type
_entity.pdbx_description
1 polymer ?
#
loop_
_entity_poly.entity_id
_entity_poly.type
_entity_poly.pdbx_seq_one_letter_code
_entity_poly.pdbx_strand_id
1 'polypeptide(L)'
;MKRSKMNLLKGLGKLSLSIVGVCFLASCSKVLPYQDTSLSPAERAEDLVGRLTLEEKVSLMQHESPAVPRLGIKKYVWWNEALHGVGRAGLATVFPQSIGMAASFNDELLYDVFTAVSDEARAKHNEFKKQGELEIYQGLTFWTPNINIFRDPRWGRGQETYGEDPYLTSKMGVSVVRGLQGPEDATYDKLHACAKHYAVHSGPEWNRHSFNAEDVDPRDLWETYLPAFKSLVQKADVKEVMCAYNRYEDEPCCGSDRLLQQILRDEWGYDGLVVSDCWAINDFYNKGSHETEPDATHASAKAVITGTDLECGSSFENLVSAVKEGLIDEATIDRSLERLMKARFELGEMDESTPWDELPYSIVDSKEHQALALKMAQETMVLLQNKGNVLPLSKDLTIAVIGPNANDSVMQWGNYNGFPSHTVTLLEGIQRYLPEGKIIFEKGCDYTSVSDFKPDFAATLKNVKKADVILFAGGISPKLEGEEMPVKLPGFRGGDRETIELPEIQTQMMRELKKAGKPLVYVNFSGSAIALEREAQLCDAILQAWYPGQAGGEAIASVLFGDYNPAGRLPVTFYKNTAQLPDFEEYSMKGRTYRYMTEEPLFPFGHGLSYSTFSYGEARLSASKMQKGTTLSLIVPVSNTSQLDGEEVVQLYLRYPEDKEGPVKALRAFKRVAIGKGVTQEVKFDLCEEDFEWFDPSTNTMCPRSGEYEILYGGTSIAGGLKKVKVMCEF
;
A
#
# COMPACT_ATOMS: atom_id res chain seq x y z
N MET A 1 -64.88 -54.39 -20.17
CA MET A 1 -65.99 -54.91 -20.97
C MET A 1 -65.84 -54.38 -22.38
N LYS A 2 -65.84 -55.34 -23.34
CA LYS A 2 -66.18 -55.33 -24.79
C LYS A 2 -65.41 -54.29 -25.63
N ARG A 3 -64.39 -54.70 -26.48
CA ARG A 3 -64.49 -55.44 -27.78
C ARG A 3 -65.30 -54.68 -28.80
N SER A 4 -64.64 -54.29 -29.95
CA SER A 4 -64.79 -54.97 -31.25
C SER A 4 -64.03 -54.12 -32.32
N LYS A 5 -62.99 -54.62 -32.99
CA LYS A 5 -62.91 -55.29 -34.31
C LYS A 5 -63.41 -54.42 -35.48
N MET A 6 -62.46 -53.98 -36.36
CA MET A 6 -62.01 -54.72 -37.60
C MET A 6 -62.75 -54.31 -38.90
N ASN A 7 -62.06 -53.82 -39.89
CA ASN A 7 -61.68 -54.31 -41.24
C ASN A 7 -61.37 -53.09 -42.17
N LEU A 8 -60.23 -53.02 -42.79
CA LEU A 8 -59.78 -53.51 -44.11
C LEU A 8 -60.50 -52.86 -45.31
N LEU A 9 -59.81 -52.13 -46.17
CA LEU A 9 -59.61 -52.38 -47.59
C LEU A 9 -58.85 -51.27 -48.35
N LYS A 10 -57.75 -51.66 -48.94
CA LYS A 10 -57.04 -51.30 -50.16
C LYS A 10 -57.48 -50.07 -50.95
N GLY A 11 -56.47 -49.18 -51.25
CA GLY A 11 -56.50 -48.26 -52.37
C GLY A 11 -55.06 -47.80 -52.69
N LEU A 12 -54.47 -48.34 -53.80
CA LEU A 12 -53.23 -47.89 -54.37
C LEU A 12 -53.39 -46.49 -54.95
N GLY A 13 -52.57 -45.55 -54.50
CA GLY A 13 -52.37 -44.24 -55.14
C GLY A 13 -50.91 -43.88 -55.09
N LYS A 14 -50.28 -43.81 -56.29
CA LYS A 14 -48.90 -43.32 -56.47
C LYS A 14 -48.78 -41.89 -55.95
N LEU A 15 -47.94 -41.65 -54.95
CA LEU A 15 -47.59 -40.32 -54.56
C LEU A 15 -46.09 -40.17 -54.76
N SER A 16 -45.73 -39.24 -55.66
CA SER A 16 -44.40 -38.82 -55.98
C SER A 16 -43.76 -38.17 -54.74
N LEU A 17 -42.66 -38.70 -54.27
CA LEU A 17 -41.87 -38.14 -53.18
C LEU A 17 -41.01 -36.95 -53.71
N SER A 18 -41.49 -35.73 -53.59
CA SER A 18 -40.64 -34.52 -53.73
C SER A 18 -39.86 -34.34 -52.48
N ILE A 19 -38.54 -34.69 -52.49
CA ILE A 19 -37.55 -34.35 -51.45
C ILE A 19 -37.27 -32.87 -51.60
N VAL A 20 -37.89 -32.03 -50.74
CA VAL A 20 -37.47 -30.67 -50.50
C VAL A 20 -36.28 -30.76 -49.56
N GLY A 21 -35.09 -30.68 -50.13
CA GLY A 21 -33.85 -30.50 -49.38
C GLY A 21 -33.89 -29.13 -48.71
N VAL A 22 -34.21 -29.09 -47.42
CA VAL A 22 -33.95 -27.93 -46.59
C VAL A 22 -32.43 -27.87 -46.35
N CYS A 23 -31.72 -27.12 -47.18
CA CYS A 23 -30.38 -26.69 -46.88
C CYS A 23 -30.43 -25.82 -45.62
N PHE A 24 -30.14 -26.40 -44.44
CA PHE A 24 -29.68 -25.63 -43.31
C PHE A 24 -28.34 -25.01 -43.76
N LEU A 25 -28.37 -23.76 -44.22
CA LEU A 25 -27.21 -22.90 -44.22
C LEU A 25 -26.89 -22.71 -42.74
N ALA A 26 -26.07 -23.60 -42.19
CA ALA A 26 -25.30 -23.27 -41.00
C ALA A 26 -24.43 -22.07 -41.39
N SER A 27 -24.92 -20.89 -41.06
CA SER A 27 -24.09 -19.68 -41.05
C SER A 27 -23.00 -19.96 -40.01
N CYS A 28 -21.84 -20.48 -40.43
CA CYS A 28 -20.63 -20.38 -39.65
C CYS A 28 -20.38 -18.89 -39.54
N SER A 29 -20.87 -18.26 -38.49
CA SER A 29 -20.38 -16.94 -38.11
C SER A 29 -18.89 -17.09 -37.91
N LYS A 30 -18.10 -16.50 -38.81
CA LYS A 30 -16.64 -16.52 -38.70
C LYS A 30 -16.30 -15.85 -37.39
N VAL A 31 -15.71 -16.59 -36.47
CA VAL A 31 -15.22 -16.03 -35.20
C VAL A 31 -14.28 -14.87 -35.57
N LEU A 32 -14.53 -13.71 -35.00
CA LEU A 32 -13.68 -12.54 -35.26
C LEU A 32 -12.36 -12.69 -34.49
N PRO A 33 -11.22 -12.15 -34.96
CA PRO A 33 -9.93 -12.34 -34.29
C PRO A 33 -9.95 -11.93 -32.81
N TYR A 34 -10.58 -10.83 -32.43
CA TYR A 34 -10.67 -10.44 -31.02
C TYR A 34 -11.47 -11.41 -30.14
N GLN A 35 -12.28 -12.29 -30.73
CA GLN A 35 -13.06 -13.33 -30.03
C GLN A 35 -12.33 -14.68 -29.98
N ASP A 36 -11.19 -14.81 -30.66
CA ASP A 36 -10.40 -16.04 -30.71
C ASP A 36 -9.41 -16.09 -29.55
N THR A 37 -9.72 -16.88 -28.53
CA THR A 37 -8.89 -17.04 -27.33
C THR A 37 -7.55 -17.73 -27.58
N SER A 38 -7.27 -18.22 -28.79
CA SER A 38 -5.97 -18.76 -29.16
C SER A 38 -4.97 -17.67 -29.57
N LEU A 39 -5.47 -16.45 -29.86
CA LEU A 39 -4.62 -15.28 -30.12
C LEU A 39 -4.20 -14.61 -28.79
N SER A 40 -3.06 -13.92 -28.84
CA SER A 40 -2.57 -13.16 -27.69
C SER A 40 -3.52 -12.00 -27.35
N PRO A 41 -3.56 -11.53 -26.09
CA PRO A 41 -4.30 -10.35 -25.70
C PRO A 41 -4.01 -9.11 -26.55
N ALA A 42 -2.75 -8.92 -26.98
CA ALA A 42 -2.33 -7.81 -27.84
C ALA A 42 -2.93 -7.92 -29.25
N GLU A 43 -2.86 -9.09 -29.90
CA GLU A 43 -3.46 -9.31 -31.22
C GLU A 43 -4.97 -9.15 -31.21
N ARG A 44 -5.62 -9.57 -30.12
CA ARG A 44 -7.07 -9.40 -29.91
C ARG A 44 -7.42 -7.91 -29.73
N ALA A 45 -6.62 -7.17 -28.98
CA ALA A 45 -6.82 -5.74 -28.75
C ALA A 45 -6.67 -4.94 -30.05
N GLU A 46 -5.64 -5.18 -30.85
CA GLU A 46 -5.41 -4.53 -32.14
C GLU A 46 -6.61 -4.72 -33.09
N ASP A 47 -7.09 -5.97 -33.25
CA ASP A 47 -8.27 -6.27 -34.10
C ASP A 47 -9.53 -5.57 -33.59
N LEU A 48 -9.75 -5.53 -32.26
CA LEU A 48 -10.92 -4.91 -31.64
C LEU A 48 -10.90 -3.39 -31.84
N VAL A 49 -9.77 -2.71 -31.55
CA VAL A 49 -9.60 -1.26 -31.68
C VAL A 49 -9.80 -0.82 -33.12
N GLY A 50 -9.29 -1.57 -34.11
CA GLY A 50 -9.51 -1.30 -35.52
C GLY A 50 -10.96 -1.38 -35.99
N ARG A 51 -11.90 -1.89 -35.15
CA ARG A 51 -13.34 -1.97 -35.45
C ARG A 51 -14.17 -0.86 -34.79
N LEU A 52 -13.59 -0.09 -33.89
CA LEU A 52 -14.26 0.99 -33.16
C LEU A 52 -14.28 2.29 -33.98
N THR A 53 -15.34 3.08 -33.81
CA THR A 53 -15.35 4.46 -34.29
C THR A 53 -14.55 5.35 -33.34
N LEU A 54 -14.15 6.54 -33.80
CA LEU A 54 -13.43 7.49 -32.92
C LEU A 54 -14.20 7.82 -31.65
N GLU A 55 -15.51 8.03 -31.74
CA GLU A 55 -16.34 8.33 -30.58
C GLU A 55 -16.42 7.13 -29.61
N GLU A 56 -16.47 5.90 -30.11
CA GLU A 56 -16.42 4.71 -29.27
C GLU A 56 -15.04 4.55 -28.62
N LYS A 57 -13.94 4.75 -29.37
CA LYS A 57 -12.58 4.73 -28.84
C LYS A 57 -12.44 5.66 -27.65
N VAL A 58 -12.79 6.91 -27.83
CA VAL A 58 -12.70 7.97 -26.80
C VAL A 58 -13.56 7.62 -25.58
N SER A 59 -14.77 7.10 -25.78
CA SER A 59 -15.64 6.75 -24.66
C SER A 59 -15.08 5.60 -23.79
N LEU A 60 -14.26 4.69 -24.36
CA LEU A 60 -13.64 3.59 -23.65
C LEU A 60 -12.36 3.99 -22.89
N MET A 61 -11.84 5.20 -23.10
CA MET A 61 -10.64 5.72 -22.41
C MET A 61 -10.97 6.45 -21.10
N GLN A 62 -12.15 6.25 -20.55
CA GLN A 62 -12.60 6.84 -19.28
C GLN A 62 -12.80 5.76 -18.23
N HIS A 63 -12.63 6.11 -16.96
CA HIS A 63 -12.74 5.16 -15.84
C HIS A 63 -14.09 4.44 -15.75
N GLU A 64 -15.17 5.04 -16.26
CA GLU A 64 -16.46 4.39 -16.52
C GLU A 64 -16.61 4.15 -18.01
N SER A 65 -16.01 3.07 -18.52
CA SER A 65 -16.08 2.68 -19.93
C SER A 65 -17.47 2.14 -20.27
N PRO A 66 -18.24 2.78 -21.17
CA PRO A 66 -19.58 2.30 -21.54
C PRO A 66 -19.54 0.99 -22.34
N ALA A 67 -20.69 0.35 -22.45
CA ALA A 67 -20.84 -0.80 -23.33
C ALA A 67 -20.82 -0.39 -24.81
N VAL A 68 -20.23 -1.26 -25.69
CA VAL A 68 -20.37 -1.16 -27.15
C VAL A 68 -21.05 -2.44 -27.66
N PRO A 69 -22.41 -2.51 -27.63
CA PRO A 69 -23.15 -3.76 -27.83
C PRO A 69 -22.93 -4.42 -29.19
N ARG A 70 -22.66 -3.64 -30.26
CA ARG A 70 -22.41 -4.18 -31.61
C ARG A 70 -21.15 -5.06 -31.70
N LEU A 71 -20.21 -4.88 -30.76
CA LEU A 71 -18.97 -5.66 -30.62
C LEU A 71 -18.95 -6.53 -29.38
N GLY A 72 -20.05 -6.60 -28.64
CA GLY A 72 -20.16 -7.40 -27.41
C GLY A 72 -19.35 -6.87 -26.23
N ILE A 73 -18.83 -5.64 -26.32
CA ILE A 73 -18.11 -4.99 -25.23
C ILE A 73 -19.11 -4.61 -24.14
N LYS A 74 -18.89 -5.07 -22.91
CA LYS A 74 -19.70 -4.73 -21.74
C LYS A 74 -19.20 -3.44 -21.10
N LYS A 75 -20.05 -2.77 -20.31
CA LYS A 75 -19.65 -1.68 -19.41
C LYS A 75 -18.55 -2.20 -18.48
N TYR A 76 -17.52 -1.39 -18.23
CA TYR A 76 -16.44 -1.71 -17.31
C TYR A 76 -16.10 -0.50 -16.47
N VAL A 77 -15.80 -0.71 -15.17
CA VAL A 77 -15.38 0.35 -14.27
C VAL A 77 -13.99 0.04 -13.75
N TRP A 78 -13.04 0.93 -14.08
CA TRP A 78 -11.62 0.78 -13.77
C TRP A 78 -11.29 1.11 -12.32
N TRP A 79 -12.10 1.91 -11.65
CA TRP A 79 -11.81 2.42 -10.30
C TRP A 79 -12.17 1.39 -9.22
N ASN A 80 -11.18 0.75 -8.66
CA ASN A 80 -11.31 -0.11 -7.48
C ASN A 80 -10.13 0.10 -6.54
N GLU A 81 -10.31 -0.16 -5.23
CA GLU A 81 -9.32 0.12 -4.20
C GLU A 81 -9.10 -1.12 -3.31
N ALA A 82 -7.85 -1.39 -2.94
CA ALA A 82 -7.50 -2.51 -2.06
C ALA A 82 -6.22 -2.27 -1.25
N LEU A 83 -6.06 -1.09 -0.63
CA LEU A 83 -4.83 -0.77 0.11
C LEU A 83 -4.53 -1.74 1.26
N HIS A 84 -5.55 -2.30 1.91
CA HIS A 84 -5.40 -3.27 3.00
C HIS A 84 -6.65 -4.17 3.16
N GLY A 85 -7.18 -4.64 2.06
CA GLY A 85 -8.44 -5.37 1.86
C GLY A 85 -9.29 -4.66 0.84
N VAL A 86 -10.30 -5.34 0.28
CA VAL A 86 -11.17 -4.77 -0.76
C VAL A 86 -11.92 -3.56 -0.22
N GLY A 87 -11.61 -2.39 -0.74
CA GLY A 87 -12.13 -1.11 -0.26
C GLY A 87 -13.53 -0.80 -0.80
N ARG A 88 -14.36 -0.14 0.02
CA ARG A 88 -15.62 0.54 -0.34
C ARG A 88 -16.67 -0.33 -1.06
N ALA A 89 -16.51 -1.64 -1.11
CA ALA A 89 -17.39 -2.59 -1.78
C ALA A 89 -18.19 -3.50 -0.81
N GLY A 90 -18.51 -3.02 0.38
CA GLY A 90 -19.24 -3.79 1.40
C GLY A 90 -18.34 -4.70 2.23
N LEU A 91 -18.82 -5.93 2.55
CA LEU A 91 -18.09 -6.90 3.37
C LEU A 91 -16.72 -7.21 2.78
N ALA A 92 -15.66 -7.14 3.59
CA ALA A 92 -14.31 -7.56 3.26
C ALA A 92 -13.49 -7.78 4.52
N THR A 93 -12.44 -8.59 4.46
CA THR A 93 -11.41 -8.62 5.50
C THR A 93 -10.67 -7.28 5.51
N VAL A 94 -10.54 -6.68 6.70
CA VAL A 94 -9.80 -5.42 6.90
C VAL A 94 -8.49 -5.73 7.63
N PHE A 95 -7.42 -5.78 6.86
CA PHE A 95 -6.05 -5.94 7.37
C PHE A 95 -5.53 -4.63 7.99
N PRO A 96 -4.38 -4.65 8.71
CA PRO A 96 -3.73 -3.40 9.12
C PRO A 96 -3.45 -2.48 7.92
N GLN A 97 -3.50 -1.17 8.15
CA GLN A 97 -3.14 -0.18 7.12
C GLN A 97 -1.69 -0.39 6.65
N SER A 98 -1.39 0.00 5.40
CA SER A 98 -0.12 -0.29 4.71
C SER A 98 1.13 0.06 5.53
N ILE A 99 1.15 1.22 6.20
CA ILE A 99 2.27 1.63 7.07
C ILE A 99 2.47 0.67 8.25
N GLY A 100 1.39 0.12 8.79
CA GLY A 100 1.46 -0.93 9.81
C GLY A 100 2.02 -2.22 9.22
N MET A 101 1.53 -2.66 8.06
CA MET A 101 2.04 -3.87 7.39
C MET A 101 3.54 -3.75 7.08
N ALA A 102 4.02 -2.56 6.70
CA ALA A 102 5.45 -2.31 6.50
C ALA A 102 6.28 -2.52 7.79
N ALA A 103 5.70 -2.23 8.97
CA ALA A 103 6.36 -2.44 10.25
C ALA A 103 6.62 -3.93 10.58
N SER A 104 6.00 -4.86 9.88
CA SER A 104 6.30 -6.29 10.00
C SER A 104 7.68 -6.66 9.45
N PHE A 105 8.20 -5.92 8.45
CA PHE A 105 9.39 -6.30 7.68
C PHE A 105 9.28 -7.76 7.19
N ASN A 106 8.10 -8.16 6.74
CA ASN A 106 7.77 -9.51 6.28
C ASN A 106 7.05 -9.45 4.94
N ASP A 107 7.84 -9.41 3.86
CA ASP A 107 7.35 -9.34 2.49
C ASP A 107 6.65 -10.65 2.05
N GLU A 108 7.02 -11.79 2.62
CA GLU A 108 6.35 -13.08 2.37
C GLU A 108 4.92 -13.07 2.95
N LEU A 109 4.75 -12.66 4.21
CA LEU A 109 3.41 -12.56 4.81
C LEU A 109 2.54 -11.51 4.09
N LEU A 110 3.15 -10.43 3.61
CA LEU A 110 2.44 -9.42 2.83
C LEU A 110 1.93 -9.98 1.50
N TYR A 111 2.71 -10.84 0.83
CA TYR A 111 2.26 -11.58 -0.35
C TYR A 111 1.04 -12.45 -0.05
N ASP A 112 1.05 -13.19 1.07
CA ASP A 112 -0.11 -14.01 1.50
C ASP A 112 -1.35 -13.15 1.75
N VAL A 113 -1.18 -11.97 2.40
CA VAL A 113 -2.27 -11.02 2.63
C VAL A 113 -2.89 -10.56 1.31
N PHE A 114 -2.08 -10.13 0.35
CA PHE A 114 -2.60 -9.63 -0.92
C PHE A 114 -3.09 -10.75 -1.86
N THR A 115 -2.64 -11.97 -1.67
CA THR A 115 -3.26 -13.15 -2.28
C THR A 115 -4.68 -13.35 -1.76
N ALA A 116 -4.89 -13.25 -0.43
CA ALA A 116 -6.23 -13.33 0.16
C ALA A 116 -7.12 -12.15 -0.30
N VAL A 117 -6.58 -10.93 -0.38
CA VAL A 117 -7.30 -9.76 -0.90
C VAL A 117 -7.75 -9.97 -2.34
N SER A 118 -6.88 -10.53 -3.19
CA SER A 118 -7.23 -10.81 -4.59
C SER A 118 -8.26 -11.92 -4.74
N ASP A 119 -8.25 -12.93 -3.85
CA ASP A 119 -9.29 -13.95 -3.78
C ASP A 119 -10.65 -13.34 -3.45
N GLU A 120 -10.70 -12.49 -2.42
CA GLU A 120 -11.93 -11.77 -2.05
C GLU A 120 -12.42 -10.86 -3.18
N ALA A 121 -11.51 -10.13 -3.84
CA ALA A 121 -11.86 -9.25 -4.93
C ALA A 121 -12.52 -10.00 -6.11
N ARG A 122 -11.92 -11.12 -6.53
CA ARG A 122 -12.50 -11.98 -7.57
C ARG A 122 -13.84 -12.58 -7.15
N ALA A 123 -13.94 -13.12 -5.94
CA ALA A 123 -15.18 -13.68 -5.41
C ALA A 123 -16.32 -12.64 -5.39
N LYS A 124 -16.01 -11.41 -5.02
CA LYS A 124 -16.96 -10.28 -5.02
C LYS A 124 -17.35 -9.88 -6.43
N HIS A 125 -16.38 -9.72 -7.34
CA HIS A 125 -16.62 -9.44 -8.75
C HIS A 125 -17.56 -10.48 -9.38
N ASN A 126 -17.30 -11.78 -9.15
CA ASN A 126 -18.13 -12.88 -9.64
C ASN A 126 -19.58 -12.76 -9.16
N GLU A 127 -19.79 -12.34 -7.92
CA GLU A 127 -21.13 -12.16 -7.36
C GLU A 127 -21.81 -10.91 -7.93
N PHE A 128 -21.12 -9.77 -8.07
CA PHE A 128 -21.64 -8.56 -8.68
C PHE A 128 -22.01 -8.78 -10.15
N LYS A 129 -21.18 -9.50 -10.92
CA LYS A 129 -21.44 -9.86 -12.31
C LYS A 129 -22.76 -10.64 -12.48
N LYS A 130 -23.16 -11.47 -11.51
CA LYS A 130 -24.44 -12.17 -11.51
C LYS A 130 -25.64 -11.24 -11.28
N GLN A 131 -25.43 -10.11 -10.61
CA GLN A 131 -26.48 -9.15 -10.28
C GLN A 131 -26.77 -8.16 -11.40
N GLY A 132 -25.89 -8.03 -12.40
CA GLY A 132 -26.08 -7.16 -13.55
C GLY A 132 -24.82 -6.42 -14.00
N GLU A 133 -24.96 -5.14 -14.38
CA GLU A 133 -23.85 -4.31 -14.77
C GLU A 133 -22.98 -3.93 -13.55
N LEU A 134 -21.65 -3.88 -13.78
CA LEU A 134 -20.70 -3.51 -12.75
C LEU A 134 -20.74 -2.00 -12.49
N GLU A 135 -20.62 -1.67 -11.22
CA GLU A 135 -20.49 -0.30 -10.72
C GLU A 135 -19.07 -0.04 -10.17
N ILE A 136 -18.79 1.19 -9.71
CA ILE A 136 -17.55 1.56 -9.04
C ILE A 136 -17.24 0.61 -7.87
N TYR A 137 -15.98 0.22 -7.72
CA TYR A 137 -15.48 -0.76 -6.73
C TYR A 137 -15.89 -2.21 -6.95
N GLN A 138 -16.33 -2.56 -8.17
CA GLN A 138 -16.79 -3.92 -8.52
C GLN A 138 -15.99 -4.56 -9.66
N GLY A 139 -15.00 -3.86 -10.21
CA GLY A 139 -14.12 -4.32 -11.30
C GLY A 139 -12.96 -5.18 -10.83
N LEU A 140 -11.95 -5.31 -11.70
CA LEU A 140 -10.76 -6.16 -11.50
C LEU A 140 -9.44 -5.41 -11.57
N THR A 141 -9.47 -4.10 -11.79
CA THR A 141 -8.34 -3.19 -11.82
C THR A 141 -8.30 -2.42 -10.49
N PHE A 142 -7.20 -2.56 -9.73
CA PHE A 142 -7.12 -2.04 -8.37
C PHE A 142 -6.01 -1.00 -8.27
N TRP A 143 -6.36 0.23 -7.90
CA TRP A 143 -5.42 1.34 -7.79
C TRP A 143 -4.62 1.27 -6.49
N THR A 144 -3.80 0.22 -6.41
CA THR A 144 -3.00 -0.23 -5.27
C THR A 144 -1.75 -0.94 -5.81
N PRO A 145 -0.54 -0.72 -5.21
CA PRO A 145 -0.23 -0.03 -3.95
C PRO A 145 0.11 1.46 -4.09
N ASN A 146 -0.03 2.22 -2.98
CA ASN A 146 0.60 3.53 -2.85
C ASN A 146 2.07 3.34 -2.40
N ILE A 147 3.01 3.57 -3.32
CA ILE A 147 4.46 3.41 -3.10
C ILE A 147 5.22 4.74 -3.07
N ASN A 148 4.52 5.84 -2.84
CA ASN A 148 5.18 7.10 -2.56
C ASN A 148 5.96 7.01 -1.25
N ILE A 149 7.09 7.71 -1.18
CA ILE A 149 7.94 7.71 0.01
C ILE A 149 7.35 8.63 1.08
N PHE A 150 7.17 8.10 2.29
CA PHE A 150 6.71 8.86 3.44
C PHE A 150 7.82 9.78 3.97
N ARG A 151 8.17 10.82 3.16
CA ARG A 151 9.29 11.70 3.45
C ARG A 151 9.06 12.62 4.66
N ASP A 152 7.81 12.92 4.98
CA ASP A 152 7.43 13.86 6.05
C ASP A 152 6.24 13.35 6.84
N PRO A 153 6.34 13.19 8.18
CA PRO A 153 5.27 12.65 9.01
C PRO A 153 4.01 13.52 9.10
N ARG A 154 4.04 14.75 8.54
CA ARG A 154 2.86 15.61 8.46
C ARG A 154 1.90 15.18 7.37
N TRP A 155 2.35 14.43 6.36
CA TRP A 155 1.51 13.99 5.25
C TRP A 155 0.44 12.97 5.69
N GLY A 156 -0.84 13.35 5.55
CA GLY A 156 -1.97 12.52 6.01
C GLY A 156 -2.15 11.21 5.26
N ARG A 157 -1.77 11.14 3.98
CA ARG A 157 -1.77 9.89 3.19
C ARG A 157 -0.55 9.02 3.43
N GLY A 158 0.40 9.44 4.27
CA GLY A 158 1.53 8.61 4.66
C GLY A 158 1.11 7.25 5.25
N GLN A 159 -0.06 7.16 5.88
CA GLN A 159 -0.64 5.89 6.35
C GLN A 159 -0.83 4.84 5.26
N GLU A 160 -1.02 5.27 4.01
CA GLU A 160 -1.24 4.41 2.84
C GLU A 160 0.05 3.79 2.30
N THR A 161 1.21 4.28 2.74
CA THR A 161 2.53 3.95 2.19
C THR A 161 3.26 2.88 3.00
N TYR A 162 4.40 2.42 2.47
CA TYR A 162 5.26 1.44 3.12
C TYR A 162 6.47 2.08 3.84
N GLY A 163 6.39 3.39 4.12
CA GLY A 163 7.36 4.11 4.95
C GLY A 163 8.32 5.01 4.17
N GLU A 164 9.42 5.38 4.86
CA GLU A 164 10.35 6.39 4.37
C GLU A 164 11.51 5.82 3.54
N ASP A 165 11.66 4.48 3.51
CA ASP A 165 12.80 3.84 2.89
C ASP A 165 12.45 3.26 1.51
N PRO A 166 13.19 3.63 0.43
CA PRO A 166 12.92 3.17 -0.92
C PRO A 166 13.09 1.66 -1.11
N TYR A 167 14.04 1.01 -0.40
CA TYR A 167 14.26 -0.43 -0.51
C TYR A 167 13.13 -1.22 0.15
N LEU A 168 12.73 -0.82 1.38
CA LEU A 168 11.59 -1.44 2.07
C LEU A 168 10.32 -1.28 1.24
N THR A 169 10.04 -0.06 0.74
CA THR A 169 8.87 0.23 -0.11
C THR A 169 8.88 -0.61 -1.38
N SER A 170 10.04 -0.76 -2.03
CA SER A 170 10.20 -1.60 -3.23
C SER A 170 9.89 -3.07 -2.93
N LYS A 171 10.45 -3.62 -1.85
CA LYS A 171 10.23 -5.03 -1.47
C LYS A 171 8.78 -5.32 -1.14
N MET A 172 8.18 -4.47 -0.31
CA MET A 172 6.76 -4.59 0.07
C MET A 172 5.84 -4.40 -1.13
N GLY A 173 6.10 -3.37 -1.97
CA GLY A 173 5.30 -3.11 -3.17
C GLY A 173 5.32 -4.25 -4.18
N VAL A 174 6.48 -4.89 -4.39
CA VAL A 174 6.60 -6.09 -5.27
C VAL A 174 5.72 -7.23 -4.75
N SER A 175 5.71 -7.49 -3.44
CA SER A 175 4.86 -8.52 -2.83
C SER A 175 3.37 -8.22 -2.98
N VAL A 176 2.98 -6.95 -2.83
CA VAL A 176 1.59 -6.50 -3.06
C VAL A 176 1.16 -6.77 -4.50
N VAL A 177 1.94 -6.31 -5.46
CA VAL A 177 1.63 -6.48 -6.89
C VAL A 177 1.48 -7.96 -7.25
N ARG A 178 2.46 -8.79 -6.87
CA ARG A 178 2.43 -10.23 -7.14
C ARG A 178 1.25 -10.94 -6.47
N GLY A 179 0.92 -10.58 -5.23
CA GLY A 179 -0.26 -11.13 -4.53
C GLY A 179 -1.59 -10.74 -5.20
N LEU A 180 -1.69 -9.50 -5.69
CA LEU A 180 -2.88 -9.02 -6.40
C LEU A 180 -3.00 -9.65 -7.80
N GLN A 181 -1.93 -9.64 -8.59
CA GLN A 181 -1.96 -10.10 -9.99
C GLN A 181 -2.02 -11.63 -10.12
N GLY A 182 -1.62 -12.36 -9.08
CA GLY A 182 -1.64 -13.81 -9.05
C GLY A 182 -0.37 -14.44 -9.65
N PRO A 183 -0.38 -15.77 -9.94
CA PRO A 183 0.78 -16.48 -10.47
C PRO A 183 1.22 -15.95 -11.85
N GLU A 184 2.53 -15.76 -12.04
CA GLU A 184 3.11 -15.26 -13.30
C GLU A 184 2.86 -16.17 -14.52
N ASP A 185 2.59 -17.46 -14.30
CA ASP A 185 2.31 -18.45 -15.34
C ASP A 185 0.79 -18.70 -15.56
N ALA A 186 -0.07 -17.90 -14.95
CA ALA A 186 -1.50 -18.00 -15.13
C ALA A 186 -1.92 -17.55 -16.55
N THR A 187 -2.92 -18.22 -17.14
CA THR A 187 -3.47 -17.83 -18.46
C THR A 187 -4.15 -16.46 -18.42
N TYR A 188 -4.75 -16.13 -17.28
CA TYR A 188 -5.42 -14.85 -17.02
C TYR A 188 -4.91 -14.27 -15.70
N ASP A 189 -4.61 -12.99 -15.70
CA ASP A 189 -4.29 -12.28 -14.48
C ASP A 189 -5.45 -12.32 -13.50
N LYS A 190 -5.14 -12.47 -12.21
CA LYS A 190 -6.18 -12.50 -11.19
C LYS A 190 -6.81 -11.13 -11.00
N LEU A 191 -6.00 -10.11 -10.83
CA LEU A 191 -6.34 -8.69 -10.82
C LEU A 191 -5.24 -7.92 -11.53
N HIS A 192 -5.49 -6.66 -11.87
CA HIS A 192 -4.44 -5.70 -12.18
C HIS A 192 -4.17 -4.83 -10.97
N ALA A 193 -2.89 -4.69 -10.61
CA ALA A 193 -2.39 -3.76 -9.60
C ALA A 193 -1.92 -2.46 -10.27
N CYS A 194 -1.97 -1.34 -9.53
CA CYS A 194 -1.59 -0.03 -10.01
C CYS A 194 -0.59 0.63 -9.05
N ALA A 195 0.60 0.91 -9.54
CA ALA A 195 1.60 1.66 -8.78
C ALA A 195 1.25 3.15 -8.76
N LYS A 196 1.03 3.71 -7.56
CA LYS A 196 0.63 5.12 -7.42
C LYS A 196 1.42 5.85 -6.33
N HIS A 197 1.57 7.16 -6.47
CA HIS A 197 1.24 8.10 -7.54
C HIS A 197 2.54 8.56 -8.20
N TYR A 198 2.67 8.35 -9.50
CA TYR A 198 3.89 8.57 -10.26
C TYR A 198 3.96 10.01 -10.79
N ALA A 199 4.88 10.89 -10.34
CA ALA A 199 5.91 10.64 -9.35
C ALA A 199 6.11 11.90 -8.51
N VAL A 200 7.04 11.80 -7.54
CA VAL A 200 7.41 12.93 -6.66
C VAL A 200 6.19 13.52 -5.94
N HIS A 201 5.39 12.63 -5.34
CA HIS A 201 4.15 12.98 -4.64
C HIS A 201 4.22 12.48 -3.18
N SER A 202 4.26 13.38 -2.21
CA SER A 202 4.32 13.08 -0.77
C SER A 202 3.78 14.23 0.08
N GLY A 203 2.63 14.79 -0.34
CA GLY A 203 1.97 15.94 0.28
C GLY A 203 2.62 17.28 -0.12
N PRO A 204 2.04 18.40 0.31
CA PRO A 204 0.84 18.49 1.14
C PRO A 204 -0.47 18.25 0.37
N GLU A 205 -1.51 17.79 1.11
CA GLU A 205 -2.83 17.53 0.55
C GLU A 205 -3.63 18.82 0.27
N TRP A 206 -3.44 19.87 1.06
CA TRP A 206 -4.22 21.10 0.94
C TRP A 206 -3.99 21.91 -0.34
N ASN A 207 -2.94 21.64 -1.10
CA ASN A 207 -2.62 22.33 -2.36
C ASN A 207 -2.19 21.36 -3.48
N ARG A 208 -2.48 20.06 -3.34
CA ARG A 208 -2.00 19.00 -4.26
C ARG A 208 -2.37 19.28 -5.74
N HIS A 209 -3.51 19.95 -5.99
CA HIS A 209 -3.99 20.31 -7.32
C HIS A 209 -3.28 21.53 -7.97
N SER A 210 -2.43 22.22 -7.24
CA SER A 210 -1.64 23.34 -7.75
C SER A 210 -0.15 23.20 -7.46
N PHE A 211 0.24 22.21 -6.64
CA PHE A 211 1.60 22.03 -6.19
C PHE A 211 2.56 21.74 -7.35
N ASN A 212 3.75 22.33 -7.29
CA ASN A 212 4.85 22.06 -8.19
C ASN A 212 6.07 21.64 -7.36
N ALA A 213 6.55 20.43 -7.60
CA ALA A 213 7.80 19.95 -7.00
C ALA A 213 8.96 20.50 -7.83
N GLU A 214 9.48 21.67 -7.41
CA GLU A 214 10.57 22.39 -8.04
C GLU A 214 11.90 22.09 -7.35
N ASP A 215 13.01 22.30 -8.07
CA ASP A 215 14.37 22.18 -7.55
C ASP A 215 14.67 20.82 -6.89
N VAL A 216 14.04 19.75 -7.39
CA VAL A 216 14.28 18.40 -6.89
C VAL A 216 15.66 17.95 -7.32
N ASP A 217 16.55 17.72 -6.35
CA ASP A 217 17.90 17.21 -6.65
C ASP A 217 17.78 15.91 -7.46
N PRO A 218 18.50 15.78 -8.60
CA PRO A 218 18.50 14.55 -9.38
C PRO A 218 18.81 13.30 -8.56
N ARG A 219 19.66 13.40 -7.53
CA ARG A 219 19.91 12.32 -6.58
C ARG A 219 18.64 11.92 -5.85
N ASP A 220 17.88 12.89 -5.32
CA ASP A 220 16.65 12.62 -4.59
C ASP A 220 15.59 11.97 -5.49
N LEU A 221 15.51 12.40 -6.75
CA LEU A 221 14.67 11.75 -7.75
C LEU A 221 15.04 10.27 -7.91
N TRP A 222 16.32 9.96 -8.20
CA TRP A 222 16.79 8.63 -8.57
C TRP A 222 17.01 7.70 -7.36
N GLU A 223 17.43 8.22 -6.19
CA GLU A 223 17.68 7.39 -5.00
C GLU A 223 16.49 7.29 -4.06
N THR A 224 15.47 8.17 -4.19
CA THR A 224 14.35 8.22 -3.24
C THR A 224 13.00 8.08 -3.91
N TYR A 225 12.65 8.93 -4.89
CA TYR A 225 11.28 8.98 -5.40
C TYR A 225 10.96 7.94 -6.47
N LEU A 226 11.93 7.50 -7.26
CA LEU A 226 11.73 6.57 -8.38
C LEU A 226 11.98 5.08 -8.08
N PRO A 227 12.84 4.66 -7.12
CA PRO A 227 13.26 3.24 -7.02
C PRO A 227 12.11 2.25 -6.81
N ALA A 228 11.08 2.61 -6.04
CA ALA A 228 9.95 1.73 -5.83
C ALA A 228 9.16 1.51 -7.12
N PHE A 229 8.89 2.55 -7.91
CA PHE A 229 8.23 2.43 -9.21
C PHE A 229 9.04 1.57 -10.17
N LYS A 230 10.36 1.82 -10.30
CA LYS A 230 11.26 0.98 -11.11
C LYS A 230 11.18 -0.49 -10.72
N SER A 231 11.18 -0.75 -9.42
CA SER A 231 11.09 -2.13 -8.89
C SER A 231 9.77 -2.81 -9.24
N LEU A 232 8.64 -2.11 -9.11
CA LEU A 232 7.34 -2.68 -9.44
C LEU A 232 7.20 -2.94 -10.96
N VAL A 233 7.71 -2.04 -11.79
CA VAL A 233 7.74 -2.22 -13.24
C VAL A 233 8.62 -3.42 -13.63
N GLN A 234 9.88 -3.46 -13.17
CA GLN A 234 10.86 -4.42 -13.67
C GLN A 234 10.86 -5.77 -12.95
N LYS A 235 10.39 -5.83 -11.70
CA LYS A 235 10.45 -7.05 -10.88
C LYS A 235 9.09 -7.67 -10.60
N ALA A 236 8.00 -6.94 -10.80
CA ALA A 236 6.64 -7.42 -10.55
C ALA A 236 5.71 -7.29 -11.74
N ASP A 237 6.16 -6.73 -12.87
CA ASP A 237 5.35 -6.53 -14.07
C ASP A 237 4.00 -5.87 -13.74
N VAL A 238 4.06 -4.76 -12.96
CA VAL A 238 2.84 -4.05 -12.55
C VAL A 238 2.06 -3.59 -13.78
N LYS A 239 0.78 -3.90 -13.86
CA LYS A 239 -0.04 -3.69 -15.06
C LYS A 239 -0.49 -2.26 -15.26
N GLU A 240 -0.60 -1.49 -14.15
CA GLU A 240 -1.03 -0.11 -14.20
C GLU A 240 -0.08 0.80 -13.41
N VAL A 241 0.07 2.03 -13.88
CA VAL A 241 0.76 3.12 -13.18
C VAL A 241 -0.18 4.32 -13.16
N MET A 242 -0.41 4.91 -11.99
CA MET A 242 -1.22 6.13 -11.87
C MET A 242 -0.30 7.34 -11.77
N CYS A 243 -0.42 8.29 -12.69
CA CYS A 243 0.28 9.56 -12.62
C CYS A 243 -0.34 10.49 -11.57
N ALA A 244 0.52 11.27 -10.89
CA ALA A 244 0.15 12.07 -9.74
C ALA A 244 -0.55 13.40 -10.10
N TYR A 245 -1.24 14.00 -9.11
CA TYR A 245 -1.88 15.30 -9.25
C TYR A 245 -0.90 16.45 -9.52
N ASN A 246 0.23 16.46 -8.82
CA ASN A 246 1.16 17.59 -8.82
C ASN A 246 1.90 17.77 -10.15
N ARG A 247 2.52 18.94 -10.29
CA ARG A 247 3.58 19.15 -11.28
C ARG A 247 4.93 18.69 -10.71
N TYR A 248 5.80 18.29 -11.62
CA TYR A 248 7.22 18.05 -11.39
C TYR A 248 8.01 18.88 -12.39
N GLU A 249 8.87 19.80 -11.92
CA GLU A 249 9.65 20.71 -12.76
C GLU A 249 8.77 21.43 -13.81
N ASP A 250 7.69 22.06 -13.33
CA ASP A 250 6.68 22.79 -14.09
C ASP A 250 5.74 21.97 -14.98
N GLU A 251 6.01 20.69 -15.24
CA GLU A 251 5.14 19.84 -16.03
C GLU A 251 4.16 19.05 -15.13
N PRO A 252 2.85 19.02 -15.46
CA PRO A 252 1.92 18.10 -14.80
C PRO A 252 2.40 16.65 -14.93
N CYS A 253 2.44 15.87 -13.86
CA CYS A 253 2.91 14.49 -13.91
C CYS A 253 2.18 13.65 -14.96
N CYS A 254 0.87 13.86 -15.14
CA CYS A 254 0.06 13.19 -16.16
C CYS A 254 0.24 13.75 -17.59
N GLY A 255 1.08 14.75 -17.77
CA GLY A 255 1.43 15.38 -19.06
C GLY A 255 2.95 15.50 -19.27
N SER A 256 3.76 14.81 -18.47
CA SER A 256 5.21 14.93 -18.54
C SER A 256 5.82 13.88 -19.48
N ASP A 257 6.43 14.36 -20.58
CA ASP A 257 7.19 13.52 -21.50
C ASP A 257 8.38 12.85 -20.79
N ARG A 258 9.06 13.60 -19.91
CA ARG A 258 10.20 13.07 -19.15
C ARG A 258 9.81 11.89 -18.28
N LEU A 259 8.73 12.01 -17.50
CA LEU A 259 8.32 10.96 -16.57
C LEU A 259 7.72 9.77 -17.31
N LEU A 260 6.75 10.01 -18.21
CA LEU A 260 5.94 8.95 -18.81
C LEU A 260 6.58 8.29 -20.01
N GLN A 261 7.26 9.05 -20.91
CA GLN A 261 7.93 8.47 -22.08
C GLN A 261 9.38 8.11 -21.77
N GLN A 262 10.22 9.10 -21.43
CA GLN A 262 11.65 8.87 -21.33
C GLN A 262 12.02 7.90 -20.20
N ILE A 263 11.49 8.09 -18.98
CA ILE A 263 11.86 7.25 -17.82
C ILE A 263 11.00 5.98 -17.80
N LEU A 264 9.67 6.10 -17.75
CA LEU A 264 8.79 4.96 -17.53
C LEU A 264 8.83 3.98 -18.71
N ARG A 265 8.63 4.47 -19.96
CA ARG A 265 8.54 3.60 -21.15
C ARG A 265 9.88 3.28 -21.75
N ASP A 266 10.71 4.29 -22.07
CA ASP A 266 11.94 4.06 -22.84
C ASP A 266 13.05 3.47 -21.98
N GLU A 267 13.28 3.99 -20.76
CA GLU A 267 14.36 3.51 -19.91
C GLU A 267 13.98 2.23 -19.14
N TRP A 268 12.77 2.16 -18.58
CA TRP A 268 12.36 0.98 -17.79
C TRP A 268 11.65 -0.09 -18.61
N GLY A 269 11.25 0.20 -19.85
CA GLY A 269 10.58 -0.74 -20.74
C GLY A 269 9.13 -1.03 -20.39
N TYR A 270 8.42 -0.08 -19.76
CA TYR A 270 7.05 -0.28 -19.31
C TYR A 270 6.06 -0.40 -20.47
N ASP A 271 5.34 -1.51 -20.55
CA ASP A 271 4.34 -1.82 -21.59
C ASP A 271 2.88 -1.81 -21.07
N GLY A 272 2.68 -1.58 -19.78
CA GLY A 272 1.37 -1.47 -19.18
C GLY A 272 0.67 -0.14 -19.47
N LEU A 273 -0.53 0.04 -18.92
CA LEU A 273 -1.30 1.27 -19.07
C LEU A 273 -0.97 2.31 -18.00
N VAL A 274 -1.16 3.59 -18.35
CA VAL A 274 -1.08 4.72 -17.42
C VAL A 274 -2.46 5.31 -17.23
N VAL A 275 -2.92 5.38 -15.98
CA VAL A 275 -4.16 6.05 -15.58
C VAL A 275 -3.86 7.38 -14.91
N SER A 276 -4.68 8.41 -15.16
CA SER A 276 -4.60 9.65 -14.40
C SER A 276 -5.16 9.47 -12.99
N ASP A 277 -4.62 10.20 -12.01
CA ASP A 277 -5.37 10.41 -10.77
C ASP A 277 -6.67 11.16 -11.07
N CYS A 278 -7.66 11.05 -10.18
CA CYS A 278 -9.01 11.48 -10.49
C CYS A 278 -9.09 13.00 -10.66
N TRP A 279 -9.56 13.43 -11.84
CA TRP A 279 -9.61 14.82 -12.29
C TRP A 279 -8.26 15.53 -12.42
N ALA A 280 -7.13 14.82 -12.37
CA ALA A 280 -5.80 15.43 -12.54
C ALA A 280 -5.60 16.12 -13.91
N ILE A 281 -6.25 15.63 -14.97
CA ILE A 281 -6.20 16.31 -16.29
C ILE A 281 -6.93 17.67 -16.27
N ASN A 282 -7.97 17.79 -15.42
CA ASN A 282 -8.67 19.07 -15.24
C ASN A 282 -7.76 20.14 -14.64
N ASP A 283 -6.77 19.74 -13.82
CA ASP A 283 -5.81 20.66 -13.21
C ASP A 283 -4.92 21.36 -14.24
N PHE A 284 -4.72 20.80 -15.43
CA PHE A 284 -3.91 21.41 -16.48
C PHE A 284 -4.49 22.75 -16.94
N TYR A 285 -5.83 22.91 -16.94
CA TYR A 285 -6.50 24.10 -17.45
C TYR A 285 -7.39 24.82 -16.44
N ASN A 286 -7.68 24.22 -15.29
CA ASN A 286 -8.50 24.86 -14.28
C ASN A 286 -7.77 26.05 -13.67
N LYS A 287 -8.50 27.17 -13.52
CA LYS A 287 -7.98 28.37 -12.89
C LYS A 287 -7.65 28.11 -11.41
N GLY A 288 -6.42 28.45 -11.02
CA GLY A 288 -5.91 28.26 -9.66
C GLY A 288 -5.28 26.89 -9.43
N SER A 289 -5.30 26.00 -10.44
CA SER A 289 -4.54 24.74 -10.47
C SER A 289 -3.23 24.95 -11.25
N HIS A 290 -2.93 24.11 -12.25
CA HIS A 290 -1.66 24.19 -13.00
C HIS A 290 -1.62 25.32 -14.04
N GLU A 291 -2.74 25.58 -14.73
CA GLU A 291 -2.86 26.58 -15.80
C GLU A 291 -1.79 26.41 -16.91
N THR A 292 -1.39 25.16 -17.23
CA THR A 292 -0.40 24.85 -18.26
C THR A 292 -1.00 24.68 -19.64
N GLU A 293 -2.31 24.42 -19.73
CA GLU A 293 -3.04 24.26 -20.98
C GLU A 293 -4.24 25.22 -21.05
N PRO A 294 -4.63 25.70 -22.23
CA PRO A 294 -5.68 26.71 -22.35
C PRO A 294 -7.10 26.19 -22.06
N ASP A 295 -7.34 24.89 -22.31
CA ASP A 295 -8.67 24.27 -22.18
C ASP A 295 -8.57 22.73 -22.12
N ALA A 296 -9.73 22.09 -21.94
CA ALA A 296 -9.83 20.62 -21.84
C ALA A 296 -9.41 19.90 -23.12
N THR A 297 -9.56 20.49 -24.30
CA THR A 297 -9.19 19.86 -25.58
C THR A 297 -7.67 19.74 -25.70
N HIS A 298 -6.93 20.80 -25.39
CA HIS A 298 -5.47 20.80 -25.37
C HIS A 298 -4.93 19.93 -24.25
N ALA A 299 -5.51 20.00 -23.04
CA ALA A 299 -5.12 19.18 -21.90
C ALA A 299 -5.24 17.67 -22.19
N SER A 300 -6.38 17.25 -22.79
CA SER A 300 -6.60 15.86 -23.18
C SER A 300 -5.61 15.38 -24.24
N ALA A 301 -5.37 16.18 -25.27
CA ALA A 301 -4.39 15.85 -26.30
C ALA A 301 -2.97 15.73 -25.71
N LYS A 302 -2.54 16.69 -24.87
CA LYS A 302 -1.24 16.67 -24.19
C LYS A 302 -1.08 15.40 -23.35
N ALA A 303 -2.06 15.05 -22.52
CA ALA A 303 -2.01 13.89 -21.66
C ALA A 303 -1.84 12.58 -22.45
N VAL A 304 -2.63 12.36 -23.51
CA VAL A 304 -2.54 11.15 -24.34
C VAL A 304 -1.23 11.10 -25.13
N ILE A 305 -0.79 12.21 -25.71
CA ILE A 305 0.48 12.29 -26.46
C ILE A 305 1.66 11.93 -25.56
N THR A 306 1.66 12.36 -24.30
CA THR A 306 2.73 12.09 -23.35
C THR A 306 2.62 10.73 -22.68
N GLY A 307 1.52 9.99 -22.85
CA GLY A 307 1.42 8.59 -22.46
C GLY A 307 0.40 8.22 -21.40
N THR A 308 -0.51 9.14 -21.00
CA THR A 308 -1.68 8.81 -20.17
C THR A 308 -2.74 8.14 -21.04
N ASP A 309 -3.08 6.88 -20.73
CA ASP A 309 -3.95 6.04 -21.55
C ASP A 309 -5.42 6.08 -21.10
N LEU A 310 -5.66 6.22 -19.79
CA LEU A 310 -6.98 6.20 -19.15
C LEU A 310 -7.17 7.43 -18.28
N GLU A 311 -8.32 8.05 -18.35
CA GLU A 311 -8.66 9.15 -17.45
C GLU A 311 -9.63 8.73 -16.34
N CYS A 312 -9.32 9.06 -15.09
CA CYS A 312 -10.30 9.20 -14.02
C CYS A 312 -10.82 10.63 -14.01
N GLY A 313 -11.85 10.89 -14.81
CA GLY A 313 -12.36 12.24 -14.98
C GLY A 313 -13.31 12.34 -16.17
N SER A 314 -13.36 13.52 -16.82
CA SER A 314 -14.22 13.79 -17.95
C SER A 314 -13.56 14.62 -19.08
N SER A 315 -12.28 14.98 -18.93
CA SER A 315 -11.57 15.79 -19.92
C SER A 315 -11.40 15.05 -21.24
N PHE A 316 -11.16 13.74 -21.22
CA PHE A 316 -10.98 12.90 -22.42
C PHE A 316 -12.21 12.86 -23.34
N GLU A 317 -13.41 13.27 -22.89
CA GLU A 317 -14.55 13.49 -23.77
C GLU A 317 -14.22 14.48 -24.92
N ASN A 318 -13.22 15.36 -24.72
CA ASN A 318 -12.78 16.34 -25.70
C ASN A 318 -11.79 15.78 -26.75
N LEU A 319 -11.33 14.53 -26.64
CA LEU A 319 -10.39 13.94 -27.61
C LEU A 319 -10.95 13.86 -29.03
N VAL A 320 -12.28 13.66 -29.20
CA VAL A 320 -12.91 13.74 -30.53
C VAL A 320 -12.72 15.12 -31.16
N SER A 321 -12.83 16.18 -30.37
CA SER A 321 -12.56 17.56 -30.84
C SER A 321 -11.08 17.75 -31.12
N ALA A 322 -10.21 17.25 -30.25
CA ALA A 322 -8.76 17.34 -30.42
C ALA A 322 -8.27 16.71 -31.73
N VAL A 323 -8.83 15.55 -32.13
CA VAL A 323 -8.54 14.94 -33.44
C VAL A 323 -9.05 15.80 -34.59
N LYS A 324 -10.27 16.32 -34.50
CA LYS A 324 -10.84 17.17 -35.55
C LYS A 324 -10.09 18.53 -35.74
N GLU A 325 -9.51 19.02 -34.65
CA GLU A 325 -8.68 20.24 -34.65
C GLU A 325 -7.21 19.97 -35.05
N GLY A 326 -6.81 18.66 -35.16
CA GLY A 326 -5.47 18.27 -35.56
C GLY A 326 -4.43 18.42 -34.43
N LEU A 327 -4.87 18.44 -33.17
CA LEU A 327 -4.00 18.47 -31.98
C LEU A 327 -3.41 17.11 -31.68
N ILE A 328 -4.10 16.03 -32.03
CA ILE A 328 -3.68 14.63 -31.89
C ILE A 328 -4.17 13.81 -33.07
N ASP A 329 -3.43 12.78 -33.48
CA ASP A 329 -3.89 11.83 -34.50
C ASP A 329 -4.65 10.64 -33.88
N GLU A 330 -5.52 10.02 -34.67
CA GLU A 330 -6.30 8.88 -34.22
C GLU A 330 -5.40 7.66 -33.90
N ALA A 331 -4.26 7.51 -34.59
CA ALA A 331 -3.33 6.43 -34.31
C ALA A 331 -2.69 6.49 -32.91
N THR A 332 -2.57 7.70 -32.34
CA THR A 332 -2.11 7.87 -30.97
C THR A 332 -3.19 7.43 -29.97
N ILE A 333 -4.46 7.71 -30.27
CA ILE A 333 -5.60 7.19 -29.48
C ILE A 333 -5.66 5.66 -29.56
N ASP A 334 -5.44 5.09 -30.76
CA ASP A 334 -5.43 3.63 -30.96
C ASP A 334 -4.40 2.94 -30.07
N ARG A 335 -3.17 3.44 -30.03
CA ARG A 335 -2.10 2.87 -29.16
C ARG A 335 -2.47 2.86 -27.68
N SER A 336 -3.10 3.93 -27.18
CA SER A 336 -3.57 4.00 -25.78
C SER A 336 -4.70 3.01 -25.54
N LEU A 337 -5.69 2.97 -26.43
CA LEU A 337 -6.84 2.09 -26.29
C LEU A 337 -6.45 0.60 -26.45
N GLU A 338 -5.46 0.28 -27.28
CA GLU A 338 -4.93 -1.09 -27.39
C GLU A 338 -4.38 -1.60 -26.06
N ARG A 339 -3.70 -0.75 -25.26
CA ARG A 339 -3.26 -1.12 -23.89
C ARG A 339 -4.45 -1.39 -22.96
N LEU A 340 -5.49 -0.57 -23.03
CA LEU A 340 -6.69 -0.76 -22.23
C LEU A 340 -7.42 -2.07 -22.62
N MET A 341 -7.58 -2.34 -23.90
CA MET A 341 -8.23 -3.57 -24.35
C MET A 341 -7.39 -4.80 -24.06
N LYS A 342 -6.05 -4.73 -24.22
CA LYS A 342 -5.10 -5.78 -23.81
C LYS A 342 -5.33 -6.14 -22.34
N ALA A 343 -5.37 -5.14 -21.44
CA ALA A 343 -5.62 -5.34 -20.02
C ALA A 343 -6.95 -6.08 -19.76
N ARG A 344 -8.03 -5.72 -20.43
CA ARG A 344 -9.33 -6.41 -20.30
C ARG A 344 -9.28 -7.87 -20.80
N PHE A 345 -8.49 -8.16 -21.84
CA PHE A 345 -8.26 -9.53 -22.29
C PHE A 345 -7.39 -10.32 -21.33
N GLU A 346 -6.32 -9.73 -20.78
CA GLU A 346 -5.46 -10.37 -19.77
C GLU A 346 -6.24 -10.75 -18.52
N LEU A 347 -7.22 -9.93 -18.09
CA LEU A 347 -8.12 -10.22 -16.97
C LEU A 347 -9.20 -11.28 -17.30
N GLY A 348 -9.35 -11.65 -18.59
CA GLY A 348 -10.43 -12.53 -19.05
C GLY A 348 -11.83 -11.91 -18.94
N GLU A 349 -11.94 -10.58 -18.77
CA GLU A 349 -13.22 -9.89 -18.62
C GLU A 349 -14.09 -9.99 -19.89
N MET A 350 -13.43 -10.06 -21.05
CA MET A 350 -14.07 -10.18 -22.36
C MET A 350 -14.37 -11.63 -22.76
N ASP A 351 -13.99 -12.62 -21.97
CA ASP A 351 -14.13 -14.03 -22.29
C ASP A 351 -15.32 -14.66 -21.54
N GLU A 352 -15.75 -15.88 -21.96
CA GLU A 352 -16.90 -16.54 -21.38
C GLU A 352 -16.66 -16.99 -19.95
N SER A 353 -15.44 -17.48 -19.63
CA SER A 353 -15.06 -17.97 -18.30
C SER A 353 -13.54 -17.90 -18.08
N THR A 354 -13.16 -17.80 -16.82
CA THR A 354 -11.78 -17.87 -16.34
C THR A 354 -11.67 -18.87 -15.18
N PRO A 355 -10.47 -19.36 -14.85
CA PRO A 355 -10.27 -20.20 -13.67
C PRO A 355 -10.73 -19.53 -12.36
N TRP A 356 -10.73 -18.20 -12.31
CA TRP A 356 -11.09 -17.41 -11.13
C TRP A 356 -12.61 -17.34 -10.87
N ASP A 357 -13.44 -17.73 -11.83
CA ASP A 357 -14.92 -17.74 -11.70
C ASP A 357 -15.42 -18.78 -10.68
N GLU A 358 -14.57 -19.75 -10.30
CA GLU A 358 -14.90 -20.76 -9.30
C GLU A 358 -14.74 -20.30 -7.85
N LEU A 359 -14.12 -19.12 -7.60
CA LEU A 359 -13.93 -18.58 -6.26
C LEU A 359 -15.28 -18.24 -5.62
N PRO A 360 -15.65 -18.89 -4.49
CA PRO A 360 -16.94 -18.71 -3.87
C PRO A 360 -17.00 -17.45 -3.01
N TYR A 361 -18.13 -16.76 -2.95
CA TYR A 361 -18.32 -15.58 -2.10
C TYR A 361 -18.05 -15.84 -0.60
N SER A 362 -18.17 -17.08 -0.13
CA SER A 362 -17.91 -17.48 1.25
C SER A 362 -16.45 -17.30 1.71
N ILE A 363 -15.53 -17.03 0.76
CA ILE A 363 -14.12 -16.72 1.11
C ILE A 363 -13.98 -15.31 1.68
N VAL A 364 -14.92 -14.40 1.36
CA VAL A 364 -14.90 -13.01 1.82
C VAL A 364 -15.08 -12.94 3.33
N ASP A 365 -14.11 -12.36 4.02
CA ASP A 365 -14.02 -12.28 5.48
C ASP A 365 -14.14 -13.64 6.16
N SER A 366 -13.59 -14.69 5.51
CA SER A 366 -13.59 -16.06 6.04
C SER A 366 -12.78 -16.17 7.33
N LYS A 367 -12.95 -17.27 8.06
CA LYS A 367 -12.15 -17.50 9.29
C LYS A 367 -10.67 -17.58 9.01
N GLU A 368 -10.29 -18.10 7.87
CA GLU A 368 -8.92 -18.20 7.40
C GLU A 368 -8.34 -16.80 7.15
N HIS A 369 -9.09 -15.92 6.49
CA HIS A 369 -8.69 -14.54 6.26
C HIS A 369 -8.68 -13.71 7.55
N GLN A 370 -9.64 -13.93 8.47
CA GLN A 370 -9.63 -13.32 9.80
C GLN A 370 -8.40 -13.74 10.62
N ALA A 371 -8.00 -15.01 10.55
CA ALA A 371 -6.79 -15.51 11.21
C ALA A 371 -5.52 -14.91 10.59
N LEU A 372 -5.47 -14.72 9.26
CA LEU A 372 -4.39 -14.05 8.57
C LEU A 372 -4.32 -12.56 8.97
N ALA A 373 -5.47 -11.88 9.11
CA ALA A 373 -5.55 -10.51 9.58
C ALA A 373 -5.01 -10.37 11.01
N LEU A 374 -5.31 -11.32 11.90
CA LEU A 374 -4.74 -11.37 13.26
C LEU A 374 -3.22 -11.57 13.22
N LYS A 375 -2.73 -12.52 12.43
CA LYS A 375 -1.29 -12.76 12.29
C LYS A 375 -0.56 -11.52 11.80
N MET A 376 -1.05 -10.90 10.73
CA MET A 376 -0.47 -9.65 10.22
C MET A 376 -0.52 -8.55 11.29
N ALA A 377 -1.65 -8.34 11.96
CA ALA A 377 -1.77 -7.32 13.00
C ALA A 377 -0.78 -7.54 14.17
N GLN A 378 -0.53 -8.78 14.58
CA GLN A 378 0.47 -9.10 15.60
C GLN A 378 1.89 -8.72 15.15
N GLU A 379 2.25 -9.04 13.90
CA GLU A 379 3.57 -8.74 13.35
C GLU A 379 3.84 -7.24 13.15
N THR A 380 2.78 -6.41 13.04
CA THR A 380 2.90 -4.94 12.90
C THR A 380 3.19 -4.21 14.21
N MET A 381 2.98 -4.84 15.38
CA MET A 381 3.10 -4.19 16.68
C MET A 381 4.55 -3.84 17.00
N VAL A 382 4.84 -2.56 17.23
CA VAL A 382 6.18 -2.07 17.54
C VAL A 382 6.25 -1.62 18.99
N LEU A 383 6.97 -2.36 19.83
CA LEU A 383 7.26 -1.98 21.20
C LEU A 383 8.37 -0.92 21.20
N LEU A 384 8.01 0.35 21.44
CA LEU A 384 8.94 1.48 21.39
C LEU A 384 9.74 1.62 22.69
N GLN A 385 9.11 1.35 23.83
CA GLN A 385 9.69 1.51 25.15
C GLN A 385 9.09 0.50 26.15
N ASN A 386 9.92 -0.04 27.06
CA ASN A 386 9.49 -0.92 28.14
C ASN A 386 10.40 -0.78 29.37
N LYS A 387 10.26 0.33 30.11
CA LYS A 387 11.04 0.62 31.32
C LYS A 387 10.67 -0.34 32.45
N GLY A 388 11.67 -0.89 33.13
CA GLY A 388 11.43 -1.78 34.26
C GLY A 388 10.71 -3.09 33.91
N ASN A 389 10.63 -3.45 32.61
CA ASN A 389 9.93 -4.62 32.12
C ASN A 389 8.47 -4.67 32.60
N VAL A 390 7.75 -3.54 32.49
CA VAL A 390 6.33 -3.46 32.85
C VAL A 390 5.48 -4.40 31.99
N LEU A 391 5.84 -4.55 30.71
CA LEU A 391 5.27 -5.54 29.80
C LEU A 391 6.16 -6.79 29.75
N PRO A 392 5.57 -8.00 29.64
CA PRO A 392 4.14 -8.28 29.58
C PRO A 392 3.43 -8.18 30.92
N LEU A 393 2.10 -7.86 30.88
CA LEU A 393 1.26 -7.72 32.07
C LEU A 393 0.83 -9.08 32.63
N SER A 394 0.74 -9.20 33.96
CA SER A 394 0.10 -10.36 34.60
C SER A 394 -1.42 -10.33 34.42
N LYS A 395 -2.02 -11.50 34.16
CA LYS A 395 -3.48 -11.70 34.09
C LYS A 395 -4.19 -11.57 35.48
N ASP A 396 -3.41 -11.38 36.55
CA ASP A 396 -3.95 -11.17 37.92
C ASP A 396 -4.23 -9.70 38.25
N LEU A 397 -3.75 -8.75 37.47
CA LEU A 397 -3.87 -7.32 37.69
C LEU A 397 -5.28 -6.78 37.44
N THR A 398 -5.62 -5.69 38.13
CA THR A 398 -6.72 -4.82 37.77
C THR A 398 -6.21 -3.70 36.89
N ILE A 399 -6.76 -3.55 35.68
CA ILE A 399 -6.29 -2.60 34.66
C ILE A 399 -7.32 -1.48 34.48
N ALA A 400 -6.86 -0.23 34.50
CA ALA A 400 -7.63 0.89 34.02
C ALA A 400 -7.33 1.14 32.53
N VAL A 401 -8.34 1.06 31.69
CA VAL A 401 -8.26 1.30 30.24
C VAL A 401 -8.88 2.67 29.97
N ILE A 402 -8.04 3.63 29.60
CA ILE A 402 -8.42 5.04 29.44
C ILE A 402 -8.03 5.51 28.03
N GLY A 403 -8.83 6.37 27.43
CA GLY A 403 -8.46 7.05 26.19
C GLY A 403 -9.47 6.92 25.05
N PRO A 404 -9.40 7.81 24.05
CA PRO A 404 -10.37 7.88 22.96
C PRO A 404 -10.34 6.67 22.03
N ASN A 405 -9.18 6.03 21.87
CA ASN A 405 -8.98 4.88 20.97
C ASN A 405 -9.33 3.53 21.64
N ALA A 406 -9.62 3.49 22.94
CA ALA A 406 -9.80 2.24 23.68
C ALA A 406 -10.97 1.38 23.16
N ASN A 407 -12.06 2.02 22.71
CA ASN A 407 -13.28 1.34 22.25
C ASN A 407 -13.83 1.95 20.94
N ASP A 408 -12.95 2.41 20.07
CA ASP A 408 -13.31 2.92 18.73
C ASP A 408 -12.94 1.89 17.67
N SER A 409 -13.94 1.15 17.14
CA SER A 409 -13.74 0.11 16.14
C SER A 409 -13.42 0.68 14.76
N VAL A 410 -14.04 1.83 14.40
CA VAL A 410 -13.90 2.43 13.06
C VAL A 410 -12.52 3.05 12.87
N MET A 411 -11.94 3.63 13.91
CA MET A 411 -10.60 4.20 13.88
C MET A 411 -9.55 3.18 13.44
N GLN A 412 -9.73 1.90 13.80
CA GLN A 412 -8.75 0.84 13.49
C GLN A 412 -8.65 0.50 12.00
N TRP A 413 -9.66 0.89 11.20
CA TRP A 413 -9.70 0.51 9.78
C TRP A 413 -8.76 1.32 8.90
N GLY A 414 -8.35 2.55 9.32
CA GLY A 414 -7.63 3.44 8.40
C GLY A 414 -8.55 4.02 7.33
N ASN A 415 -7.96 4.53 6.24
CA ASN A 415 -8.71 4.96 5.05
C ASN A 415 -8.73 3.84 3.97
N TYR A 416 -9.54 3.98 2.95
CA TYR A 416 -9.72 3.01 1.85
C TYR A 416 -10.11 1.59 2.30
N ASN A 417 -10.87 1.47 3.38
CA ASN A 417 -11.32 0.21 3.96
C ASN A 417 -12.60 -0.35 3.33
N GLY A 418 -12.78 -1.66 3.44
CA GLY A 418 -14.06 -2.34 3.40
C GLY A 418 -14.72 -2.39 4.79
N PHE A 419 -15.77 -3.20 4.94
CA PHE A 419 -16.50 -3.35 6.20
C PHE A 419 -16.36 -4.81 6.68
N PRO A 420 -15.61 -5.08 7.76
CA PRO A 420 -15.48 -6.44 8.29
C PRO A 420 -16.76 -6.87 9.01
N SER A 421 -16.98 -8.16 9.14
CA SER A 421 -18.13 -8.69 9.89
C SER A 421 -18.06 -8.37 11.40
N HIS A 422 -16.84 -8.22 11.93
CA HIS A 422 -16.58 -7.83 13.31
C HIS A 422 -15.21 -7.16 13.43
N THR A 423 -15.10 -6.16 14.31
CA THR A 423 -13.84 -5.52 14.69
C THR A 423 -13.63 -5.64 16.18
N VAL A 424 -12.52 -6.24 16.57
CA VAL A 424 -12.15 -6.37 17.99
C VAL A 424 -11.47 -5.08 18.44
N THR A 425 -12.13 -4.31 19.34
CA THR A 425 -11.52 -3.12 19.93
C THR A 425 -10.49 -3.49 20.99
N LEU A 426 -9.60 -2.54 21.38
CA LEU A 426 -8.63 -2.80 22.44
C LEU A 426 -9.32 -3.22 23.75
N LEU A 427 -10.42 -2.55 24.13
CA LEU A 427 -11.19 -2.90 25.31
C LEU A 427 -11.71 -4.33 25.23
N GLU A 428 -12.30 -4.71 24.09
CA GLU A 428 -12.78 -6.08 23.86
C GLU A 428 -11.63 -7.11 23.88
N GLY A 429 -10.50 -6.79 23.27
CA GLY A 429 -9.30 -7.63 23.33
C GLY A 429 -8.84 -7.90 24.78
N ILE A 430 -8.82 -6.87 25.63
CA ILE A 430 -8.47 -6.99 27.06
C ILE A 430 -9.51 -7.83 27.82
N GLN A 431 -10.81 -7.68 27.51
CA GLN A 431 -11.90 -8.44 28.12
C GLN A 431 -11.79 -9.96 27.87
N ARG A 432 -11.08 -10.38 26.82
CA ARG A 432 -10.79 -11.80 26.58
C ARG A 432 -9.76 -12.39 27.56
N TYR A 433 -8.94 -11.53 28.16
CA TYR A 433 -7.89 -11.91 29.12
C TYR A 433 -8.31 -11.76 30.58
N LEU A 434 -9.15 -10.78 30.87
CA LEU A 434 -9.51 -10.39 32.22
C LEU A 434 -11.02 -10.41 32.43
N PRO A 435 -11.50 -10.87 33.64
CA PRO A 435 -12.90 -10.77 33.99
C PRO A 435 -13.31 -9.29 34.17
N GLU A 436 -14.58 -8.96 33.91
CA GLU A 436 -15.14 -7.61 33.95
C GLU A 436 -14.78 -6.84 35.23
N GLY A 437 -14.81 -7.51 36.42
CA GLY A 437 -14.48 -6.88 37.71
C GLY A 437 -13.03 -6.44 37.86
N LYS A 438 -12.14 -6.79 36.91
CA LYS A 438 -10.73 -6.36 36.87
C LYS A 438 -10.45 -5.28 35.85
N ILE A 439 -11.46 -4.74 35.17
CA ILE A 439 -11.32 -3.70 34.15
C ILE A 439 -12.06 -2.46 34.60
N ILE A 440 -11.37 -1.32 34.61
CA ILE A 440 -11.95 0.01 34.82
C ILE A 440 -11.84 0.73 33.48
N PHE A 441 -12.96 0.99 32.81
CA PHE A 441 -12.97 1.67 31.52
C PHE A 441 -13.57 3.07 31.65
N GLU A 442 -12.86 4.07 31.05
CA GLU A 442 -13.35 5.43 30.84
C GLU A 442 -12.74 6.00 29.55
N LYS A 443 -13.52 6.78 28.81
CA LYS A 443 -12.98 7.53 27.66
C LYS A 443 -11.92 8.55 28.10
N GLY A 444 -12.05 9.17 29.25
CA GLY A 444 -11.11 10.09 29.84
C GLY A 444 -10.97 11.42 29.09
N CYS A 445 -10.59 11.41 27.85
CA CYS A 445 -10.51 12.58 26.96
C CYS A 445 -10.96 12.23 25.54
N ASP A 446 -11.04 13.24 24.67
CA ASP A 446 -11.24 13.03 23.23
C ASP A 446 -9.91 13.13 22.47
N TYR A 447 -9.93 12.93 21.14
CA TYR A 447 -8.77 13.05 20.25
C TYR A 447 -8.13 14.42 20.34
N THR A 448 -8.95 15.49 20.31
CA THR A 448 -8.53 16.88 20.39
C THR A 448 -9.32 17.63 21.44
N SER A 449 -8.89 18.84 21.80
CA SER A 449 -9.61 19.72 22.73
C SER A 449 -10.87 20.33 22.11
N VAL A 450 -11.01 20.28 20.79
CA VAL A 450 -12.19 20.79 20.05
C VAL A 450 -13.19 19.64 19.90
N SER A 451 -13.92 19.37 20.95
CA SER A 451 -14.98 18.35 20.97
C SER A 451 -16.05 18.70 22.00
N ASP A 452 -17.22 18.05 21.90
CA ASP A 452 -18.29 18.18 22.90
C ASP A 452 -17.98 17.44 24.20
N PHE A 453 -17.05 16.49 24.17
CA PHE A 453 -16.61 15.74 25.34
C PHE A 453 -15.78 16.63 26.28
N LYS A 454 -16.21 16.73 27.56
CA LYS A 454 -15.51 17.50 28.56
C LYS A 454 -14.85 16.54 29.57
N PRO A 455 -13.49 16.46 29.60
CA PRO A 455 -12.78 15.62 30.54
C PRO A 455 -13.05 16.01 32.00
N ASP A 456 -13.33 15.02 32.86
CA ASP A 456 -13.27 15.18 34.31
C ASP A 456 -12.01 14.47 34.84
N PHE A 457 -10.90 15.18 34.80
CA PHE A 457 -9.60 14.67 35.24
C PHE A 457 -9.60 14.19 36.69
N ALA A 458 -10.35 14.86 37.57
CA ALA A 458 -10.41 14.53 39.00
C ALA A 458 -11.15 13.21 39.23
N ALA A 459 -12.29 13.03 38.57
CA ALA A 459 -13.07 11.79 38.65
C ALA A 459 -12.27 10.61 38.06
N THR A 460 -11.68 10.79 36.89
CA THR A 460 -10.84 9.76 36.24
C THR A 460 -9.67 9.39 37.15
N LEU A 461 -8.91 10.36 37.69
CA LEU A 461 -7.81 10.10 38.62
C LEU A 461 -8.26 9.30 39.84
N LYS A 462 -9.45 9.63 40.42
CA LYS A 462 -10.00 8.88 41.56
C LYS A 462 -10.28 7.42 41.25
N ASN A 463 -10.78 7.15 40.03
CA ASN A 463 -11.13 5.80 39.61
C ASN A 463 -9.89 4.95 39.27
N VAL A 464 -8.90 5.49 38.55
CA VAL A 464 -7.69 4.76 38.16
C VAL A 464 -6.78 4.41 39.36
N LYS A 465 -6.91 5.10 40.51
CA LYS A 465 -6.19 4.72 41.76
C LYS A 465 -6.51 3.32 42.23
N LYS A 466 -7.65 2.77 41.84
CA LYS A 466 -8.08 1.40 42.19
C LYS A 466 -7.40 0.32 41.33
N ALA A 467 -6.79 0.71 40.23
CA ALA A 467 -6.09 -0.20 39.34
C ALA A 467 -4.66 -0.47 39.81
N ASP A 468 -4.09 -1.55 39.33
CA ASP A 468 -2.67 -1.89 39.50
C ASP A 468 -1.80 -1.28 38.38
N VAL A 469 -2.37 -1.19 37.16
CA VAL A 469 -1.76 -0.61 35.95
C VAL A 469 -2.78 0.26 35.25
N ILE A 470 -2.30 1.35 34.65
CA ILE A 470 -3.10 2.23 33.80
C ILE A 470 -2.64 2.01 32.35
N LEU A 471 -3.58 1.70 31.48
CA LEU A 471 -3.40 1.62 30.05
C LEU A 471 -4.07 2.83 29.41
N PHE A 472 -3.31 3.71 28.77
CA PHE A 472 -3.83 4.82 28.00
C PHE A 472 -3.82 4.46 26.51
N ALA A 473 -4.99 4.43 25.87
CA ALA A 473 -5.19 4.19 24.46
C ALA A 473 -5.49 5.53 23.76
N GLY A 474 -4.52 6.07 23.10
CA GLY A 474 -4.59 7.39 22.48
C GLY A 474 -3.85 7.45 21.17
N GLY A 475 -3.70 8.65 20.63
CA GLY A 475 -3.11 8.91 19.33
C GLY A 475 -3.99 9.81 18.48
N ILE A 476 -4.11 9.48 17.21
CA ILE A 476 -4.97 10.19 16.26
C ILE A 476 -5.97 9.21 15.61
N SER A 477 -6.63 9.67 14.56
CA SER A 477 -7.68 8.91 13.89
C SER A 477 -7.64 9.19 12.39
N PRO A 478 -8.02 8.24 11.51
CA PRO A 478 -8.21 8.49 10.08
C PRO A 478 -9.24 9.58 9.76
N LYS A 479 -9.98 10.07 10.77
CA LYS A 479 -10.86 11.24 10.65
C LYS A 479 -10.11 12.57 10.77
N LEU A 480 -8.84 12.55 11.17
CA LEU A 480 -7.99 13.71 11.36
C LEU A 480 -6.86 13.79 10.33
N GLU A 481 -6.39 12.64 9.84
CA GLU A 481 -5.37 12.54 8.79
C GLU A 481 -5.85 11.65 7.63
N GLY A 482 -5.56 12.04 6.41
CA GLY A 482 -5.95 11.30 5.20
C GLY A 482 -5.99 12.20 3.98
N GLU A 483 -6.59 11.70 2.91
CA GLU A 483 -6.68 12.36 1.63
C GLU A 483 -7.68 13.51 1.63
N GLU A 484 -7.20 14.73 1.35
CA GLU A 484 -8.00 15.93 1.04
C GLU A 484 -9.27 16.10 1.92
N MET A 485 -9.08 16.05 3.23
CA MET A 485 -10.19 16.09 4.17
C MET A 485 -10.60 17.54 4.49
N PRO A 486 -11.90 17.80 4.76
CA PRO A 486 -12.36 19.12 5.21
C PRO A 486 -12.03 19.37 6.70
N VAL A 487 -10.85 18.94 7.16
CA VAL A 487 -10.38 19.08 8.54
C VAL A 487 -9.65 20.40 8.70
N LYS A 488 -10.10 21.20 9.69
CA LYS A 488 -9.45 22.44 10.10
C LYS A 488 -9.54 22.56 11.61
N LEU A 489 -8.59 21.93 12.28
CA LEU A 489 -8.46 21.90 13.74
C LEU A 489 -7.03 22.33 14.12
N PRO A 490 -6.79 22.79 15.35
CA PRO A 490 -5.42 23.10 15.79
C PRO A 490 -4.47 21.91 15.56
N GLY A 491 -3.42 22.13 14.77
CA GLY A 491 -2.44 21.12 14.37
C GLY A 491 -2.82 20.24 13.19
N PHE A 492 -3.98 20.46 12.54
CA PHE A 492 -4.47 19.70 11.39
C PHE A 492 -5.06 20.61 10.31
N ARG A 493 -4.76 20.34 9.06
CA ARG A 493 -5.25 21.10 7.91
C ARG A 493 -5.41 20.22 6.67
N GLY A 494 -6.61 20.14 6.10
CA GLY A 494 -6.86 19.52 4.79
C GLY A 494 -6.59 18.01 4.71
N GLY A 495 -6.46 17.34 5.86
CA GLY A 495 -6.06 15.95 5.96
C GLY A 495 -4.62 15.75 6.43
N ASP A 496 -3.78 16.78 6.33
CA ASP A 496 -2.41 16.78 6.84
C ASP A 496 -2.31 17.28 8.28
N ARG A 497 -1.14 17.10 8.86
CA ARG A 497 -0.77 17.66 10.14
C ARG A 497 0.09 18.92 9.94
N GLU A 498 -0.16 19.95 10.74
CA GLU A 498 0.72 21.14 10.84
C GLU A 498 1.83 20.93 11.87
N THR A 499 1.52 20.15 12.93
CA THR A 499 2.46 19.75 13.98
C THR A 499 2.39 18.26 14.22
N ILE A 500 3.51 17.62 14.58
CA ILE A 500 3.57 16.18 14.81
C ILE A 500 3.44 15.78 16.28
N GLU A 501 3.32 16.71 17.19
CA GLU A 501 3.05 16.47 18.62
C GLU A 501 1.67 15.82 18.82
N LEU A 502 1.58 14.99 19.86
CA LEU A 502 0.26 14.48 20.30
C LEU A 502 -0.64 15.64 20.71
N PRO A 503 -1.95 15.66 20.35
CA PRO A 503 -2.86 16.69 20.80
C PRO A 503 -2.80 16.89 22.32
N GLU A 504 -2.61 18.14 22.78
CA GLU A 504 -2.26 18.48 24.17
C GLU A 504 -3.24 17.92 25.21
N ILE A 505 -4.53 17.77 24.88
CA ILE A 505 -5.53 17.22 25.79
C ILE A 505 -5.17 15.78 26.22
N GLN A 506 -4.57 14.99 25.36
CA GLN A 506 -4.15 13.62 25.64
C GLN A 506 -2.88 13.60 26.50
N THR A 507 -1.89 14.44 26.20
CA THR A 507 -0.70 14.62 27.04
C THR A 507 -1.09 15.10 28.44
N GLN A 508 -2.04 16.02 28.54
CA GLN A 508 -2.57 16.49 29.83
C GLN A 508 -3.26 15.34 30.60
N MET A 509 -4.08 14.51 29.93
CA MET A 509 -4.69 13.34 30.56
C MET A 509 -3.61 12.39 31.12
N MET A 510 -2.56 12.07 30.35
CA MET A 510 -1.47 11.20 30.82
C MET A 510 -0.71 11.79 32.03
N ARG A 511 -0.50 13.11 32.06
CA ARG A 511 0.08 13.80 33.24
C ARG A 511 -0.81 13.63 34.49
N GLU A 512 -2.12 13.75 34.33
CA GLU A 512 -3.06 13.54 35.45
C GLU A 512 -3.08 12.08 35.89
N LEU A 513 -3.11 11.12 34.95
CA LEU A 513 -3.05 9.69 35.24
C LEU A 513 -1.77 9.30 36.01
N LYS A 514 -0.62 9.89 35.65
CA LYS A 514 0.66 9.62 36.35
C LYS A 514 0.64 9.98 37.82
N LYS A 515 -0.23 10.94 38.25
CA LYS A 515 -0.41 11.29 39.68
C LYS A 515 -1.02 10.14 40.51
N ALA A 516 -1.56 9.10 39.89
CA ALA A 516 -2.02 7.89 40.58
C ALA A 516 -0.85 7.06 41.15
N GLY A 517 0.39 7.28 40.70
CA GLY A 517 1.58 6.57 41.16
C GLY A 517 1.61 5.10 40.66
N LYS A 518 0.89 4.79 39.58
CA LYS A 518 0.82 3.46 38.99
C LYS A 518 1.66 3.41 37.73
N PRO A 519 2.13 2.21 37.29
CA PRO A 519 2.69 2.06 35.95
C PRO A 519 1.69 2.55 34.88
N LEU A 520 2.21 3.31 33.91
CA LEU A 520 1.44 3.87 32.80
C LEU A 520 1.95 3.28 31.49
N VAL A 521 1.11 2.51 30.82
CA VAL A 521 1.35 1.94 29.50
C VAL A 521 0.58 2.74 28.47
N TYR A 522 1.24 3.19 27.43
CA TYR A 522 0.62 3.92 26.32
C TYR A 522 0.54 3.06 25.08
N VAL A 523 -0.66 2.87 24.54
CA VAL A 523 -0.89 2.29 23.22
C VAL A 523 -1.21 3.44 22.27
N ASN A 524 -0.29 3.71 21.34
CA ASN A 524 -0.40 4.78 20.35
C ASN A 524 -1.01 4.26 19.04
N PHE A 525 -2.10 4.89 18.62
CA PHE A 525 -2.76 4.64 17.34
C PHE A 525 -2.54 5.84 16.42
N SER A 526 -1.87 5.63 15.30
CA SER A 526 -1.61 6.66 14.29
C SER A 526 -1.18 6.05 12.98
N GLY A 527 -1.50 6.70 11.86
CA GLY A 527 -0.96 6.35 10.55
C GLY A 527 0.39 7.02 10.24
N SER A 528 0.88 7.86 11.16
CA SER A 528 2.11 8.65 11.00
C SER A 528 2.95 8.63 12.26
N ALA A 529 4.21 9.04 12.15
CA ALA A 529 5.06 9.24 13.32
C ALA A 529 4.54 10.41 14.17
N ILE A 530 4.35 10.15 15.46
CA ILE A 530 3.99 11.14 16.48
C ILE A 530 5.24 11.54 17.27
N ALA A 531 5.43 12.83 17.54
CA ALA A 531 6.48 13.29 18.45
C ALA A 531 6.09 12.99 19.89
N LEU A 532 6.64 11.93 20.44
CA LEU A 532 6.29 11.37 21.76
C LEU A 532 7.32 11.68 22.85
N GLU A 533 8.17 12.69 22.69
CA GLU A 533 9.24 12.97 23.66
C GLU A 533 8.71 13.21 25.08
N ARG A 534 7.59 13.93 25.20
CA ARG A 534 6.93 14.20 26.49
C ARG A 534 6.28 12.93 27.06
N GLU A 535 5.64 12.17 26.23
CA GLU A 535 4.93 10.93 26.57
C GLU A 535 5.93 9.83 26.96
N ALA A 536 7.07 9.77 26.30
CA ALA A 536 8.16 8.84 26.64
C ALA A 536 8.73 9.08 28.06
N GLN A 537 8.67 10.33 28.56
CA GLN A 537 9.05 10.62 29.93
C GLN A 537 7.97 10.20 30.95
N LEU A 538 6.70 10.32 30.58
CA LEU A 538 5.56 10.00 31.45
C LEU A 538 5.30 8.49 31.55
N CYS A 539 5.42 7.77 30.43
CA CYS A 539 5.01 6.38 30.33
C CYS A 539 6.14 5.42 30.69
N ASP A 540 5.78 4.28 31.24
CA ASP A 540 6.70 3.19 31.56
C ASP A 540 6.86 2.26 30.35
N ALA A 541 5.81 2.05 29.54
CA ALA A 541 5.88 1.37 28.24
C ALA A 541 5.08 2.11 27.17
N ILE A 542 5.51 1.98 25.90
CA ILE A 542 4.85 2.54 24.73
C ILE A 542 4.80 1.47 23.65
N LEU A 543 3.61 1.19 23.15
CA LEU A 543 3.35 0.29 22.01
C LEU A 543 2.75 1.10 20.85
N GLN A 544 3.40 1.10 19.70
CA GLN A 544 2.85 1.66 18.44
C GLN A 544 1.99 0.59 17.77
N ALA A 545 0.71 0.87 17.62
CA ALA A 545 -0.28 -0.08 17.08
C ALA A 545 -0.74 0.27 15.65
N TRP A 546 -0.38 1.43 15.13
CA TRP A 546 -0.82 1.95 13.83
C TRP A 546 -2.35 2.05 13.71
N TYR A 547 -2.92 1.75 12.54
CA TYR A 547 -4.33 1.41 12.33
C TYR A 547 -4.39 -0.09 12.05
N PRO A 548 -4.68 -0.93 13.07
CA PRO A 548 -4.33 -2.35 13.05
C PRO A 548 -5.36 -3.27 12.39
N GLY A 549 -6.39 -2.72 11.72
CA GLY A 549 -7.44 -3.50 11.08
C GLY A 549 -8.42 -4.16 12.05
N GLN A 550 -9.21 -5.11 11.54
CA GLN A 550 -10.31 -5.73 12.29
C GLN A 550 -9.90 -6.54 13.51
N ALA A 551 -8.69 -7.09 13.52
CA ALA A 551 -8.16 -7.93 14.61
C ALA A 551 -7.30 -7.15 15.61
N GLY A 552 -7.26 -5.81 15.51
CA GLY A 552 -6.31 -4.96 16.22
C GLY A 552 -6.34 -5.12 17.72
N GLY A 553 -7.52 -5.14 18.35
CA GLY A 553 -7.63 -5.28 19.79
C GLY A 553 -7.12 -6.63 20.31
N GLU A 554 -7.35 -7.71 19.57
CA GLU A 554 -6.82 -9.04 19.88
C GLU A 554 -5.29 -9.09 19.76
N ALA A 555 -4.75 -8.54 18.67
CA ALA A 555 -3.31 -8.45 18.45
C ALA A 555 -2.61 -7.64 19.55
N ILE A 556 -3.13 -6.47 19.89
CA ILE A 556 -2.59 -5.62 20.95
C ILE A 556 -2.65 -6.34 22.31
N ALA A 557 -3.79 -6.95 22.65
CA ALA A 557 -3.95 -7.67 23.91
C ALA A 557 -2.96 -8.85 24.00
N SER A 558 -2.74 -9.62 22.92
CA SER A 558 -1.78 -10.71 22.89
C SER A 558 -0.34 -10.25 23.19
N VAL A 559 0.04 -9.07 22.68
CA VAL A 559 1.33 -8.45 23.03
C VAL A 559 1.34 -8.00 24.50
N LEU A 560 0.32 -7.27 24.95
CA LEU A 560 0.26 -6.74 26.32
C LEU A 560 0.37 -7.84 27.39
N PHE A 561 -0.21 -9.00 27.14
CA PHE A 561 -0.20 -10.14 28.09
C PHE A 561 0.88 -11.19 27.79
N GLY A 562 1.71 -10.99 26.76
CA GLY A 562 2.86 -11.84 26.44
C GLY A 562 2.54 -13.15 25.72
N ASP A 563 1.31 -13.31 25.20
CA ASP A 563 0.96 -14.45 24.35
C ASP A 563 1.61 -14.32 22.96
N TYR A 564 1.92 -13.08 22.55
CA TYR A 564 2.74 -12.77 21.38
C TYR A 564 3.95 -11.90 21.78
N ASN A 565 5.16 -12.33 21.37
CA ASN A 565 6.39 -11.58 21.61
C ASN A 565 6.63 -10.60 20.47
N PRO A 566 6.52 -9.26 20.70
CA PRO A 566 6.58 -8.27 19.63
C PRO A 566 7.93 -8.28 18.90
N ALA A 567 7.89 -8.14 17.59
CA ALA A 567 9.06 -8.06 16.73
C ALA A 567 8.92 -7.05 15.57
N GLY A 568 7.87 -6.24 15.57
CA GLY A 568 7.69 -5.15 14.62
C GLY A 568 8.81 -4.11 14.71
N ARG A 569 9.08 -3.42 13.61
CA ARG A 569 10.10 -2.37 13.48
C ARG A 569 9.52 -1.14 12.83
N LEU A 570 9.98 0.04 13.22
CA LEU A 570 9.50 1.30 12.65
C LEU A 570 9.88 1.42 11.16
N PRO A 571 8.93 1.57 10.24
CA PRO A 571 9.20 1.84 8.83
C PRO A 571 9.43 3.34 8.56
N VAL A 572 9.34 4.18 9.60
CA VAL A 572 9.57 5.64 9.57
C VAL A 572 10.29 6.09 10.83
N THR A 573 11.05 7.16 10.70
CA THR A 573 11.72 7.83 11.82
C THR A 573 10.70 8.59 12.69
N PHE A 574 10.74 8.39 13.99
CA PHE A 574 9.98 9.17 14.98
C PHE A 574 10.84 10.33 15.49
N TYR A 575 10.50 11.53 15.07
CA TYR A 575 11.19 12.76 15.45
C TYR A 575 10.85 13.15 16.90
N LYS A 576 11.70 13.96 17.54
CA LYS A 576 11.45 14.46 18.90
C LYS A 576 10.33 15.49 18.94
N ASN A 577 10.28 16.37 17.95
CA ASN A 577 9.31 17.45 17.82
C ASN A 577 9.26 17.98 16.38
N THR A 578 8.26 18.81 16.09
CA THR A 578 8.06 19.43 14.78
C THR A 578 9.26 20.28 14.33
N ALA A 579 10.02 20.88 15.26
CA ALA A 579 11.15 21.75 14.91
C ALA A 579 12.34 20.99 14.28
N GLN A 580 12.38 19.65 14.36
CA GLN A 580 13.37 18.84 13.65
C GLN A 580 13.04 18.66 12.16
N LEU A 581 11.82 19.03 11.72
CA LEU A 581 11.40 18.85 10.34
C LEU A 581 11.73 20.09 9.50
N PRO A 582 12.29 19.91 8.29
CA PRO A 582 12.36 20.97 7.28
C PRO A 582 10.97 21.45 6.85
N ASP A 583 10.93 22.47 5.98
CA ASP A 583 9.67 22.95 5.41
C ASP A 583 8.92 21.81 4.71
N PHE A 584 7.60 21.73 4.89
CA PHE A 584 6.82 20.64 4.36
C PHE A 584 6.72 20.65 2.83
N GLU A 585 6.71 21.84 2.23
CA GLU A 585 6.61 22.01 0.78
C GLU A 585 7.97 21.84 0.08
N GLU A 586 9.08 21.81 0.83
CA GLU A 586 10.41 21.54 0.27
C GLU A 586 10.60 20.03 0.04
N TYR A 587 10.88 19.62 -1.19
CA TYR A 587 11.02 18.22 -1.58
C TYR A 587 12.44 17.68 -1.50
N SER A 588 13.42 18.49 -1.11
CA SER A 588 14.76 18.00 -0.79
C SER A 588 14.73 16.99 0.36
N MET A 589 15.47 15.90 0.21
CA MET A 589 15.63 14.90 1.28
C MET A 589 16.62 15.29 2.35
N LYS A 590 17.32 16.40 2.19
CA LYS A 590 18.32 16.88 3.15
C LYS A 590 17.70 17.12 4.53
N GLY A 591 18.31 16.51 5.55
CA GLY A 591 17.82 16.60 6.93
C GLY A 591 16.57 15.76 7.24
N ARG A 592 16.08 14.95 6.30
CA ARG A 592 14.91 14.09 6.46
C ARG A 592 15.30 12.63 6.57
N THR A 593 14.48 11.84 7.25
CA THR A 593 14.57 10.39 7.36
C THR A 593 15.91 9.90 7.95
N TYR A 594 16.02 8.65 8.27
CA TYR A 594 17.28 8.06 8.77
C TYR A 594 18.42 8.12 7.75
N ARG A 595 18.09 8.35 6.45
CA ARG A 595 19.08 8.40 5.36
C ARG A 595 19.89 9.68 5.35
N TYR A 596 19.25 10.83 5.67
CA TYR A 596 19.89 12.15 5.55
C TYR A 596 19.88 12.97 6.85
N MET A 597 19.19 12.48 7.89
CA MET A 597 19.15 13.15 9.19
C MET A 597 20.47 12.97 9.93
N THR A 598 21.04 14.08 10.44
CA THR A 598 22.27 14.07 11.24
C THR A 598 21.99 14.22 12.74
N GLU A 599 20.83 14.75 13.11
CA GLU A 599 20.36 14.84 14.48
C GLU A 599 19.81 13.50 14.96
N GLU A 600 19.88 13.23 16.26
CA GLU A 600 19.32 12.03 16.85
C GLU A 600 17.79 12.14 16.96
N PRO A 601 17.01 11.23 16.35
CA PRO A 601 15.57 11.19 16.51
C PRO A 601 15.16 10.67 17.90
N LEU A 602 13.87 10.66 18.19
CA LEU A 602 13.34 10.00 19.40
C LEU A 602 13.44 8.48 19.28
N PHE A 603 12.90 7.92 18.18
CA PHE A 603 13.08 6.52 17.81
C PHE A 603 13.48 6.46 16.32
N PRO A 604 14.59 5.79 16.00
CA PRO A 604 15.09 5.74 14.63
C PRO A 604 14.29 4.73 13.78
N PHE A 605 14.38 4.87 12.46
CA PHE A 605 13.94 3.83 11.51
C PHE A 605 14.49 2.45 11.90
N GLY A 606 13.70 1.40 11.75
CA GLY A 606 14.08 0.04 12.10
C GLY A 606 14.06 -0.27 13.60
N HIS A 607 13.74 0.71 14.48
CA HIS A 607 13.64 0.50 15.92
C HIS A 607 12.40 -0.30 16.30
N GLY A 608 12.57 -1.19 17.26
CA GLY A 608 11.53 -1.94 17.95
C GLY A 608 12.14 -2.89 18.96
N LEU A 609 11.52 -2.98 20.13
CA LEU A 609 11.91 -3.86 21.22
C LEU A 609 11.17 -5.21 21.13
N SER A 610 11.72 -6.21 21.77
CA SER A 610 11.13 -7.53 21.96
C SER A 610 11.19 -7.89 23.45
N TYR A 611 10.39 -8.85 23.91
CA TYR A 611 10.57 -9.48 25.22
C TYR A 611 11.80 -10.40 25.25
N SER A 612 12.31 -10.78 24.07
CA SER A 612 13.58 -11.46 23.89
C SER A 612 14.71 -10.46 23.65
N THR A 613 15.94 -10.87 23.94
CA THR A 613 17.14 -10.06 23.73
C THR A 613 18.03 -10.76 22.71
N PHE A 614 18.46 -10.02 21.69
CA PHE A 614 19.32 -10.55 20.63
C PHE A 614 20.70 -9.91 20.66
N SER A 615 21.72 -10.68 20.32
CA SER A 615 23.09 -10.21 20.15
C SER A 615 23.64 -10.64 18.80
N TYR A 616 24.42 -9.75 18.19
CA TYR A 616 24.99 -9.95 16.86
C TYR A 616 26.46 -10.37 16.98
N GLY A 617 26.83 -11.48 16.33
CA GLY A 617 28.22 -11.93 16.18
C GLY A 617 28.97 -11.15 15.10
N GLU A 618 30.24 -11.53 14.85
CA GLU A 618 31.01 -10.95 13.75
C GLU A 618 30.56 -11.56 12.43
N ALA A 619 30.16 -10.71 11.48
CA ALA A 619 29.73 -11.16 10.16
C ALA A 619 30.91 -11.66 9.32
N ARG A 620 30.63 -12.60 8.44
CA ARG A 620 31.60 -13.19 7.52
C ARG A 620 31.19 -12.93 6.07
N LEU A 621 32.10 -12.39 5.29
CA LEU A 621 31.94 -12.22 3.84
C LEU A 621 32.48 -13.43 3.09
N SER A 622 31.85 -13.80 1.97
CA SER A 622 32.36 -14.84 1.07
C SER A 622 33.66 -14.42 0.36
N ALA A 623 33.87 -13.11 0.19
CA ALA A 623 35.06 -12.50 -0.40
C ALA A 623 35.32 -11.13 0.18
N SER A 624 36.57 -10.67 0.21
CA SER A 624 36.95 -9.29 0.61
C SER A 624 36.75 -8.26 -0.51
N LYS A 625 36.50 -8.74 -1.73
CA LYS A 625 36.24 -7.93 -2.92
C LYS A 625 35.00 -8.44 -3.65
N MET A 626 34.25 -7.54 -4.21
CA MET A 626 33.12 -7.80 -5.10
C MET A 626 33.47 -7.27 -6.50
N GLN A 627 33.17 -8.06 -7.53
CA GLN A 627 33.41 -7.72 -8.91
C GLN A 627 32.11 -7.74 -9.71
N LYS A 628 32.10 -7.06 -10.83
CA LYS A 628 30.94 -7.05 -11.75
C LYS A 628 30.45 -8.46 -12.06
N GLY A 629 29.13 -8.67 -12.01
CA GLY A 629 28.49 -9.94 -12.28
C GLY A 629 28.70 -11.02 -11.21
N THR A 630 29.28 -10.70 -10.04
CA THR A 630 29.43 -11.65 -8.92
C THR A 630 28.42 -11.37 -7.82
N THR A 631 28.16 -12.39 -6.98
CA THR A 631 27.35 -12.29 -5.77
C THR A 631 28.23 -12.32 -4.54
N LEU A 632 28.03 -11.40 -3.61
CA LEU A 632 28.71 -11.33 -2.33
C LEU A 632 27.78 -11.87 -1.23
N SER A 633 28.11 -13.02 -0.65
CA SER A 633 27.35 -13.54 0.50
C SER A 633 27.90 -12.95 1.81
N LEU A 634 26.98 -12.47 2.65
CA LEU A 634 27.25 -12.06 4.04
C LEU A 634 26.49 -13.00 4.98
N ILE A 635 27.20 -13.58 5.97
CA ILE A 635 26.61 -14.41 7.01
C ILE A 635 26.74 -13.68 8.35
N VAL A 636 25.60 -13.40 8.99
CA VAL A 636 25.50 -12.69 10.27
C VAL A 636 25.02 -13.68 11.33
N PRO A 637 25.86 -14.03 12.34
CA PRO A 637 25.41 -14.81 13.48
C PRO A 637 24.53 -13.94 14.41
N VAL A 638 23.31 -14.40 14.71
CA VAL A 638 22.39 -13.73 15.64
C VAL A 638 22.01 -14.71 16.74
N SER A 639 22.20 -14.32 17.99
CA SER A 639 21.94 -15.15 19.17
C SER A 639 20.77 -14.58 19.98
N ASN A 640 19.79 -15.40 20.28
CA ASN A 640 18.78 -15.08 21.29
C ASN A 640 19.37 -15.39 22.68
N THR A 641 19.65 -14.36 23.45
CA THR A 641 20.29 -14.49 24.79
C THR A 641 19.27 -14.57 25.94
N SER A 642 17.97 -14.49 25.61
CA SER A 642 16.88 -14.54 26.59
C SER A 642 16.38 -15.98 26.86
N GLN A 643 15.40 -16.11 27.76
CA GLN A 643 14.73 -17.38 28.12
C GLN A 643 13.40 -17.59 27.37
N LEU A 644 13.08 -16.70 26.40
CA LEU A 644 11.88 -16.74 25.56
C LEU A 644 12.28 -16.90 24.11
N ASP A 645 11.54 -17.70 23.37
CA ASP A 645 11.63 -17.71 21.91
C ASP A 645 11.20 -16.33 21.38
N GLY A 646 11.76 -15.90 20.26
CA GLY A 646 11.40 -14.61 19.69
C GLY A 646 11.82 -14.49 18.23
N GLU A 647 11.38 -13.42 17.60
CA GLU A 647 11.76 -13.07 16.24
C GLU A 647 12.62 -11.83 16.24
N GLU A 648 13.59 -11.79 15.35
CA GLU A 648 14.46 -10.64 15.10
C GLU A 648 14.36 -10.21 13.65
N VAL A 649 14.32 -8.90 13.40
CA VAL A 649 14.47 -8.33 12.06
C VAL A 649 15.89 -7.88 11.86
N VAL A 650 16.68 -8.71 11.20
CA VAL A 650 18.07 -8.43 10.86
C VAL A 650 18.11 -7.48 9.68
N GLN A 651 18.68 -6.30 9.88
CA GLN A 651 18.71 -5.20 8.91
C GLN A 651 20.14 -4.98 8.42
N LEU A 652 20.28 -4.75 7.11
CA LEU A 652 21.56 -4.55 6.44
C LEU A 652 21.56 -3.21 5.74
N TYR A 653 22.52 -2.37 6.10
CA TYR A 653 22.67 -1.04 5.50
C TYR A 653 24.01 -0.93 4.80
N LEU A 654 24.03 -0.27 3.65
CA LEU A 654 25.26 0.13 3.00
C LEU A 654 25.57 1.60 3.28
N ARG A 655 26.84 1.87 3.45
CA ARG A 655 27.42 3.21 3.47
C ARG A 655 28.55 3.27 2.46
N TYR A 656 28.57 4.34 1.66
CA TYR A 656 29.64 4.62 0.71
C TYR A 656 30.40 5.85 1.19
N PRO A 657 31.53 5.70 1.93
CA PRO A 657 32.20 6.81 2.60
C PRO A 657 32.83 7.85 1.67
N GLU A 658 33.05 7.49 0.39
CA GLU A 658 33.58 8.41 -0.62
C GLU A 658 32.54 9.43 -1.08
N ASP A 659 31.25 9.09 -1.05
CA ASP A 659 30.17 9.99 -1.36
C ASP A 659 29.79 10.86 -0.15
N LYS A 660 30.15 12.13 -0.19
CA LYS A 660 29.92 13.08 0.93
C LYS A 660 28.54 13.73 0.89
N GLU A 661 27.91 13.76 -0.27
CA GLU A 661 26.57 14.34 -0.49
C GLU A 661 25.46 13.28 -0.46
N GLY A 662 25.85 12.01 -0.49
CA GLY A 662 24.91 10.89 -0.45
C GLY A 662 24.35 10.60 0.94
N PRO A 663 23.46 9.59 1.04
CA PRO A 663 22.84 9.21 2.30
C PRO A 663 23.90 8.75 3.33
N VAL A 664 23.67 9.07 4.60
CA VAL A 664 24.51 8.59 5.73
C VAL A 664 24.64 7.07 5.70
N LYS A 665 23.57 6.39 5.33
CA LYS A 665 23.45 4.96 5.05
C LYS A 665 22.11 4.68 4.36
N ALA A 666 22.00 3.56 3.64
CA ALA A 666 20.77 3.13 2.98
C ALA A 666 20.51 1.64 3.26
N LEU A 667 19.28 1.25 3.60
CA LEU A 667 18.86 -0.15 3.72
C LEU A 667 19.04 -0.85 2.37
N ARG A 668 19.60 -2.07 2.39
CA ARG A 668 19.82 -2.91 1.19
C ARG A 668 19.38 -4.34 1.37
N ALA A 669 19.15 -4.78 2.61
CA ALA A 669 18.52 -6.07 2.87
C ALA A 669 17.91 -6.09 4.27
N PHE A 670 16.90 -6.93 4.45
CA PHE A 670 16.37 -7.29 5.76
C PHE A 670 15.88 -8.75 5.74
N LYS A 671 15.85 -9.37 6.92
CA LYS A 671 15.22 -10.67 7.12
C LYS A 671 14.60 -10.74 8.50
N ARG A 672 13.34 -11.14 8.56
CA ARG A 672 12.66 -11.54 9.79
C ARG A 672 12.94 -13.02 10.06
N VAL A 673 13.50 -13.34 11.22
CA VAL A 673 13.93 -14.69 11.57
C VAL A 673 13.47 -15.09 12.98
N ALA A 674 12.87 -16.27 13.11
CA ALA A 674 12.52 -16.84 14.40
C ALA A 674 13.75 -17.51 15.02
N ILE A 675 14.11 -17.14 16.27
CA ILE A 675 15.29 -17.66 16.97
C ILE A 675 14.85 -18.15 18.34
N GLY A 676 14.99 -19.48 18.57
CA GLY A 676 14.67 -20.11 19.85
C GLY A 676 15.56 -19.57 20.98
N LYS A 677 15.07 -19.64 22.22
CA LYS A 677 15.81 -19.23 23.42
C LYS A 677 17.19 -19.92 23.50
N GLY A 678 18.25 -19.16 23.74
CA GLY A 678 19.62 -19.65 23.84
C GLY A 678 20.23 -20.15 22.52
N VAL A 679 19.53 -20.02 21.38
CA VAL A 679 19.98 -20.46 20.06
C VAL A 679 20.74 -19.35 19.35
N THR A 680 21.79 -19.69 18.62
CA THR A 680 22.46 -18.84 17.64
C THR A 680 22.12 -19.34 16.25
N GLN A 681 21.58 -18.44 15.41
CA GLN A 681 21.24 -18.68 14.01
C GLN A 681 22.14 -17.87 13.08
N GLU A 682 22.60 -18.48 12.02
CA GLU A 682 23.30 -17.78 10.94
C GLU A 682 22.32 -17.25 9.93
N VAL A 683 22.27 -15.93 9.77
CA VAL A 683 21.41 -15.27 8.80
C VAL A 683 22.24 -14.89 7.59
N LYS A 684 21.89 -15.46 6.43
CA LYS A 684 22.61 -15.25 5.17
C LYS A 684 21.92 -14.17 4.33
N PHE A 685 22.71 -13.26 3.79
CA PHE A 685 22.32 -12.30 2.75
C PHE A 685 23.19 -12.49 1.53
N ASP A 686 22.60 -12.42 0.34
CA ASP A 686 23.31 -12.44 -0.92
C ASP A 686 23.12 -11.07 -1.58
N LEU A 687 24.20 -10.32 -1.74
CA LEU A 687 24.22 -8.99 -2.35
C LEU A 687 24.71 -9.10 -3.78
N CYS A 688 24.01 -8.47 -4.70
CA CYS A 688 24.37 -8.38 -6.11
C CYS A 688 24.85 -6.96 -6.49
N GLU A 689 25.21 -6.77 -7.73
CA GLU A 689 25.70 -5.49 -8.25
C GLU A 689 24.68 -4.34 -8.03
N GLU A 690 23.40 -4.62 -8.22
CA GLU A 690 22.30 -3.66 -8.03
C GLU A 690 22.23 -3.10 -6.60
N ASP A 691 22.58 -3.88 -5.58
CA ASP A 691 22.59 -3.41 -4.20
C ASP A 691 23.63 -2.32 -3.94
N PHE A 692 24.65 -2.20 -4.82
CA PHE A 692 25.73 -1.20 -4.77
C PHE A 692 25.50 -0.03 -5.75
N GLU A 693 24.29 0.10 -6.32
CA GLU A 693 23.94 1.27 -7.11
C GLU A 693 23.80 2.51 -6.22
N TRP A 694 24.47 3.60 -6.67
CA TRP A 694 24.40 4.93 -6.12
C TRP A 694 24.25 5.94 -7.26
N PHE A 695 23.70 7.09 -6.95
CA PHE A 695 23.61 8.18 -7.92
C PHE A 695 25.00 8.64 -8.34
N ASP A 696 25.25 8.71 -9.64
CA ASP A 696 26.47 9.26 -10.21
C ASP A 696 26.17 10.64 -10.84
N PRO A 697 26.69 11.74 -10.22
CA PRO A 697 26.47 13.08 -10.75
C PRO A 697 27.04 13.30 -12.15
N SER A 698 28.04 12.50 -12.57
CA SER A 698 28.69 12.64 -13.88
C SER A 698 27.82 12.12 -15.02
N THR A 699 27.01 11.11 -14.78
CA THR A 699 26.07 10.51 -15.74
C THR A 699 24.62 10.90 -15.50
N ASN A 700 24.33 11.47 -14.32
CA ASN A 700 22.97 11.78 -13.84
C ASN A 700 22.05 10.55 -13.79
N THR A 701 22.62 9.39 -13.42
CA THR A 701 21.91 8.10 -13.35
C THR A 701 22.36 7.29 -12.14
N MET A 702 21.60 6.23 -11.82
CA MET A 702 22.02 5.20 -10.87
C MET A 702 22.98 4.22 -11.54
N CYS A 703 24.10 3.95 -10.91
CA CYS A 703 25.02 2.91 -11.36
C CYS A 703 25.80 2.27 -10.21
N PRO A 704 26.29 1.02 -10.36
CA PRO A 704 27.22 0.43 -9.39
C PRO A 704 28.52 1.24 -9.37
N ARG A 705 28.94 1.68 -8.17
CA ARG A 705 30.15 2.52 -8.02
C ARG A 705 31.28 1.73 -7.39
N SER A 706 32.47 1.78 -8.02
CA SER A 706 33.69 1.19 -7.47
C SER A 706 34.17 1.98 -6.27
N GLY A 707 34.72 1.29 -5.24
CA GLY A 707 35.23 1.91 -4.03
C GLY A 707 35.08 1.05 -2.79
N GLU A 708 35.50 1.56 -1.63
CA GLU A 708 35.34 0.88 -0.35
C GLU A 708 33.94 1.16 0.24
N TYR A 709 33.18 0.12 0.52
CA TYR A 709 31.90 0.18 1.20
C TYR A 709 31.97 -0.34 2.63
N GLU A 710 31.18 0.27 3.52
CA GLU A 710 30.88 -0.27 4.84
C GLU A 710 29.50 -0.93 4.80
N ILE A 711 29.45 -2.23 5.08
CA ILE A 711 28.21 -2.98 5.30
C ILE A 711 27.93 -2.94 6.79
N LEU A 712 26.84 -2.27 7.19
CA LEU A 712 26.39 -2.12 8.56
C LEU A 712 25.25 -3.10 8.81
N TYR A 713 25.22 -3.78 9.97
CA TYR A 713 24.19 -4.77 10.28
C TYR A 713 23.77 -4.76 11.75
N GLY A 714 22.50 -5.00 12.00
CA GLY A 714 21.90 -4.97 13.34
C GLY A 714 20.38 -5.00 13.31
N GLY A 715 19.73 -4.75 14.43
CA GLY A 715 18.26 -4.72 14.59
C GLY A 715 17.63 -3.33 14.51
N THR A 716 18.40 -2.29 14.16
CA THR A 716 17.93 -0.89 14.12
C THR A 716 18.90 -0.05 13.28
N SER A 717 18.47 1.11 12.79
CA SER A 717 19.35 2.03 12.05
C SER A 717 20.24 2.89 12.92
N ILE A 718 20.13 2.86 14.26
CA ILE A 718 20.95 3.69 15.15
C ILE A 718 22.42 3.28 15.10
N ALA A 719 23.33 4.26 14.93
CA ALA A 719 24.75 3.99 14.72
C ALA A 719 25.41 3.15 15.85
N GLY A 720 25.06 3.39 17.11
CA GLY A 720 25.55 2.64 18.27
C GLY A 720 25.05 1.18 18.37
N GLY A 721 23.99 0.83 17.61
CA GLY A 721 23.41 -0.52 17.56
C GLY A 721 23.86 -1.37 16.38
N LEU A 722 24.70 -0.79 15.49
CA LEU A 722 25.17 -1.46 14.27
C LEU A 722 26.61 -1.93 14.38
N LYS A 723 26.87 -3.18 13.98
CA LYS A 723 28.20 -3.67 13.67
C LYS A 723 28.51 -3.39 12.20
N LYS A 724 29.78 -3.52 11.80
CA LYS A 724 30.21 -3.27 10.43
C LYS A 724 31.27 -4.22 9.91
N VAL A 725 31.26 -4.42 8.60
CA VAL A 725 32.34 -5.07 7.85
C VAL A 725 32.60 -4.25 6.57
N LYS A 726 33.85 -4.26 6.10
CA LYS A 726 34.23 -3.52 4.88
C LYS A 726 34.37 -4.45 3.70
N VAL A 727 34.03 -3.95 2.51
CA VAL A 727 34.22 -4.63 1.25
C VAL A 727 34.74 -3.65 0.18
N MET A 728 35.65 -4.09 -0.66
CA MET A 728 36.09 -3.33 -1.84
C MET A 728 35.27 -3.79 -3.05
N CYS A 729 34.63 -2.86 -3.74
CA CYS A 729 33.86 -3.13 -4.98
C CYS A 729 34.64 -2.62 -6.20
N GLU A 730 34.72 -3.45 -7.25
CA GLU A 730 35.43 -3.20 -8.50
C GLU A 730 34.44 -3.49 -9.66
N PHE A 731 33.66 -2.48 -10.08
CA PHE A 731 32.62 -2.58 -11.14
C PHE A 731 33.09 -2.03 -12.48
#